data_afa50855c0df3fde4885fb6fd2c33348
#
_entry.id   afa50855c0df3fde4885fb6fd2c33348
#
_cell.length_a   1.000
_cell.length_b   1.000
_cell.length_c   1.000
_cell.angle_alpha   90.00
_cell.angle_beta   90.00
_cell.angle_gamma   90.00
#
_symmetry.space_group_name_H-M   'P 1'
#
loop_
_entity.id
_entity.type
_entity.pdbx_description
1 polymer ?
#
loop_
_entity_poly.entity_id
_entity_poly.type
_entity_poly.pdbx_seq_one_letter_code
_entity_poly.pdbx_strand_id
1 'polypeptide(L)'
;MERYVVVITMHADPAMAPGYDEWGGTHTYMRELLDEFGKRKIRCLMFTRRCMQQLPYKEQYNEYCTIYRLTNGANEPMSKTRLMEFHSQNVKQILEIINKQDRLPEKIHSVYWNSGRIAAELSEKLKVPFVHSIISNSRGRVKRGAYEPVPDREFYEQEIYDKAQWLICVSDDEAEDLISLYNVDKSKIVVAGQYIHESFVMPSHDANDFPRLNSTISRENQIAAAEKYNKLDQIKSSDTFWAQKAFTYIGRMDRNKGLEHIFSAWNSLYNKYKDLCPPLWLAGGSIPEIEDIRSIFKKINPDLNTLEQQGKIAWWGCIDPCGLSTVLLRTSVLLTHSLYEPGGRVAVEAMCEGVPVIGTPNGFAKDTITDWYNGFLVKFGRDEELSARMEHFIRQPYLSNTLGQNAVKSAREVMNSWRFIEKHLECYFDGQSVPRDEIDAGPAPSQKEINLYPYCKIRYSDEMIKQFVRKFTGCDVEQFEIMTGKNKSSDIYIVRCNGDEYVVKKTYTRIALSPMFNPVLKDEYARNAGKMFETELQAYKRTKNPLLTGYDQFHSLLLLKKAEPLPITDVDTLKSCIMHVLSSSQISDDERRNYLDIISSNDSPDKIVSRLNNKINGFFFEPSCCFSSELRWEAAREMLDYNRSSIAECASVLTDCVEHFSAAAERTAPERLCAVNTDLTFNHVYSLNGEVCIIDHEKTAIGEPETAVAGLVHDFIINQKLKKAELPELFRALSDIDGLEIRNLISVTAFWFFHDIIVHRALYLTTLDENLNILQALMEM
;
A
#
# COMPACT_ATOMS: atom_id res chain seq x y z
N MET A 1 29.83 30.59 -2.13
CA MET A 1 30.44 30.18 -3.42
C MET A 1 29.50 29.15 -4.06
N GLU A 2 29.27 29.28 -5.34
CA GLU A 2 28.41 28.37 -6.09
C GLU A 2 29.04 26.96 -6.12
N ARG A 3 28.34 25.93 -5.66
CA ARG A 3 28.83 24.55 -5.62
C ARG A 3 28.79 23.95 -7.02
N TYR A 4 29.81 23.19 -7.42
CA TYR A 4 29.97 22.68 -8.78
C TYR A 4 30.37 21.21 -8.77
N VAL A 5 29.59 20.39 -9.46
CA VAL A 5 29.80 18.94 -9.61
C VAL A 5 29.79 18.54 -11.08
N VAL A 6 30.49 17.46 -11.41
CA VAL A 6 30.42 16.80 -12.72
C VAL A 6 29.74 15.47 -12.56
N VAL A 7 28.74 15.17 -13.40
CA VAL A 7 28.03 13.87 -13.40
C VAL A 7 28.25 13.18 -14.74
N ILE A 8 28.54 11.88 -14.74
CA ILE A 8 28.84 11.10 -15.93
C ILE A 8 27.94 9.85 -15.97
N THR A 9 27.13 9.72 -17.02
CA THR A 9 26.41 8.50 -17.34
C THR A 9 26.34 8.28 -18.85
N MET A 10 27.07 7.32 -19.35
CA MET A 10 27.27 7.14 -20.79
C MET A 10 26.07 6.50 -21.51
N HIS A 11 25.09 5.95 -20.77
CA HIS A 11 23.96 5.21 -21.32
C HIS A 11 22.58 5.70 -20.84
N ALA A 12 22.53 6.79 -20.07
CA ALA A 12 21.26 7.28 -19.52
C ALA A 12 21.17 8.81 -19.64
N ASP A 13 20.53 9.27 -20.70
CA ASP A 13 20.23 10.69 -20.92
C ASP A 13 18.92 11.06 -20.20
N PRO A 14 18.92 11.98 -19.21
CA PRO A 14 17.72 12.33 -18.46
C PRO A 14 16.64 13.03 -19.29
N ALA A 15 17.01 13.63 -20.43
CA ALA A 15 16.07 14.28 -21.33
C ALA A 15 15.34 13.29 -22.27
N MET A 16 15.79 12.02 -22.32
CA MET A 16 15.09 11.00 -23.08
C MET A 16 13.81 10.56 -22.38
N ALA A 17 12.78 10.32 -23.17
CA ALA A 17 11.51 9.86 -22.64
C ALA A 17 11.46 8.32 -22.49
N PRO A 18 10.55 7.80 -21.63
CA PRO A 18 10.27 6.37 -21.55
C PRO A 18 9.87 5.78 -22.91
N GLY A 19 10.26 4.54 -23.18
CA GLY A 19 9.83 3.82 -24.37
C GLY A 19 10.92 3.53 -25.41
N TYR A 20 12.15 3.95 -25.15
CA TYR A 20 13.31 3.50 -25.94
C TYR A 20 13.86 2.18 -25.38
N ASP A 21 14.44 1.37 -26.26
CA ASP A 21 14.99 0.03 -25.95
C ASP A 21 15.96 0.02 -24.75
N GLU A 22 16.66 1.13 -24.52
CA GLU A 22 17.62 1.26 -23.40
C GLU A 22 17.06 2.04 -22.22
N TRP A 23 15.84 2.57 -22.30
CA TRP A 23 15.29 3.37 -21.19
C TRP A 23 14.96 2.52 -19.97
N GLY A 24 15.38 2.96 -18.80
CA GLY A 24 15.17 2.25 -17.56
C GLY A 24 15.35 3.14 -16.32
N GLY A 25 15.35 2.54 -15.16
CA GLY A 25 15.44 3.23 -13.88
C GLY A 25 16.61 4.22 -13.77
N THR A 26 17.72 3.99 -14.49
CA THR A 26 18.87 4.90 -14.49
C THR A 26 18.56 6.26 -15.10
N HIS A 27 17.74 6.32 -16.14
CA HIS A 27 17.33 7.59 -16.74
C HIS A 27 16.50 8.44 -15.78
N THR A 28 15.57 7.79 -15.09
CA THR A 28 14.75 8.45 -14.06
C THR A 28 15.60 8.88 -12.87
N TYR A 29 16.51 8.01 -12.40
CA TYR A 29 17.46 8.35 -11.35
C TYR A 29 18.26 9.63 -11.69
N MET A 30 18.74 9.75 -12.94
CA MET A 30 19.47 10.93 -13.37
C MET A 30 18.61 12.19 -13.44
N ARG A 31 17.37 12.04 -13.92
CA ARG A 31 16.42 13.17 -13.96
C ARG A 31 16.17 13.72 -12.56
N GLU A 32 15.84 12.86 -11.64
CA GLU A 32 15.56 13.22 -10.26
C GLU A 32 16.74 13.88 -9.57
N LEU A 33 17.96 13.39 -9.86
CA LEU A 33 19.17 13.99 -9.32
C LEU A 33 19.39 15.42 -9.87
N LEU A 34 19.21 15.64 -11.18
CA LEU A 34 19.37 16.96 -11.78
C LEU A 34 18.25 17.94 -11.37
N ASP A 35 17.03 17.47 -11.18
CA ASP A 35 15.92 18.27 -10.67
C ASP A 35 16.21 18.77 -9.24
N GLU A 36 16.72 17.89 -8.38
CA GLU A 36 17.13 18.26 -7.02
C GLU A 36 18.34 19.21 -7.01
N PHE A 37 19.27 19.07 -7.95
CA PHE A 37 20.37 20.04 -8.08
C PHE A 37 19.85 21.42 -8.47
N GLY A 38 18.88 21.50 -9.37
CA GLY A 38 18.23 22.76 -9.75
C GLY A 38 17.58 23.45 -8.53
N LYS A 39 16.79 22.70 -7.75
CA LYS A 39 16.11 23.19 -6.52
C LYS A 39 17.10 23.68 -5.44
N ARG A 40 18.32 23.14 -5.43
CA ARG A 40 19.37 23.49 -4.44
C ARG A 40 20.44 24.41 -4.99
N LYS A 41 20.28 24.93 -6.20
CA LYS A 41 21.24 25.81 -6.87
C LYS A 41 22.64 25.22 -6.97
N ILE A 42 22.73 23.89 -7.22
CA ILE A 42 23.99 23.19 -7.39
C ILE A 42 24.32 23.19 -8.89
N ARG A 43 25.40 23.88 -9.24
CA ARG A 43 25.86 23.87 -10.62
C ARG A 43 26.35 22.48 -11.02
N CYS A 44 25.82 21.94 -12.12
CA CYS A 44 26.16 20.60 -12.61
C CYS A 44 26.46 20.60 -14.11
N LEU A 45 27.57 19.99 -14.50
CA LEU A 45 27.80 19.58 -15.87
C LEU A 45 27.61 18.08 -15.95
N MET A 46 26.58 17.65 -16.67
CA MET A 46 26.29 16.27 -16.92
C MET A 46 26.83 15.85 -18.28
N PHE A 47 27.52 14.73 -18.34
CA PHE A 47 28.03 14.13 -19.57
C PHE A 47 27.34 12.80 -19.85
N THR A 48 26.81 12.69 -21.08
CA THR A 48 26.22 11.47 -21.61
C THR A 48 26.62 11.28 -23.05
N ARG A 49 26.24 10.18 -23.68
CA ARG A 49 26.47 9.97 -25.10
C ARG A 49 25.29 10.48 -25.93
N ARG A 50 25.58 11.08 -27.09
CA ARG A 50 24.57 11.44 -28.08
C ARG A 50 24.07 10.17 -28.79
N CYS A 51 22.94 9.66 -28.39
CA CYS A 51 22.36 8.42 -28.93
C CYS A 51 21.38 8.66 -30.10
N MET A 52 21.10 9.91 -30.45
CA MET A 52 20.20 10.30 -31.53
C MET A 52 20.65 11.58 -32.19
N GLN A 53 20.45 11.66 -33.51
CA GLN A 53 20.87 12.81 -34.31
C GLN A 53 20.10 14.09 -33.95
N GLN A 54 18.86 13.96 -33.49
CA GLN A 54 17.99 15.10 -33.16
C GLN A 54 18.34 15.73 -31.82
N LEU A 55 19.04 15.02 -30.92
CA LEU A 55 19.43 15.56 -29.62
C LEU A 55 20.54 16.60 -29.79
N PRO A 56 20.45 17.79 -29.14
CA PRO A 56 21.49 18.80 -29.23
C PRO A 56 22.77 18.34 -28.50
N TYR A 57 23.91 18.79 -28.97
CA TYR A 57 25.21 18.53 -28.33
C TYR A 57 25.27 19.08 -26.90
N LYS A 58 24.70 20.28 -26.70
CA LYS A 58 24.63 20.96 -25.40
C LYS A 58 23.19 21.40 -25.18
N GLU A 59 22.68 21.13 -23.98
CA GLU A 59 21.34 21.51 -23.57
C GLU A 59 21.35 22.06 -22.16
N GLN A 60 20.70 23.21 -21.93
CA GLN A 60 20.43 23.70 -20.59
C GLN A 60 19.22 22.96 -20.07
N TYR A 61 19.41 22.02 -19.12
CA TYR A 61 18.36 21.18 -18.58
C TYR A 61 17.48 21.98 -17.59
N ASN A 62 18.11 22.71 -16.67
CA ASN A 62 17.50 23.69 -15.79
C ASN A 62 18.51 24.82 -15.55
N GLU A 63 18.19 25.83 -14.73
CA GLU A 63 19.05 27.00 -14.49
C GLU A 63 20.49 26.63 -14.08
N TYR A 64 20.67 25.53 -13.33
CA TYR A 64 21.95 25.14 -12.76
C TYR A 64 22.60 23.94 -13.46
N CYS A 65 21.86 23.16 -14.24
CA CYS A 65 22.34 21.91 -14.83
C CYS A 65 22.43 22.00 -16.35
N THR A 66 23.59 21.69 -16.91
CA THR A 66 23.84 21.62 -18.35
C THR A 66 24.21 20.19 -18.76
N ILE A 67 23.53 19.65 -19.76
CA ILE A 67 23.83 18.34 -20.35
C ILE A 67 24.74 18.53 -21.57
N TYR A 68 25.85 17.81 -21.62
CA TYR A 68 26.73 17.66 -22.76
C TYR A 68 26.61 16.24 -23.31
N ARG A 69 26.23 16.10 -24.57
CA ARG A 69 26.12 14.82 -25.25
C ARG A 69 27.34 14.59 -26.13
N LEU A 70 28.21 13.68 -25.69
CA LEU A 70 29.44 13.34 -26.40
C LEU A 70 29.13 12.69 -27.75
N THR A 71 29.87 13.08 -28.79
CA THR A 71 29.62 12.70 -30.19
C THR A 71 30.55 11.59 -30.68
N ASN A 72 31.22 10.89 -29.77
CA ASN A 72 32.11 9.80 -30.12
C ASN A 72 31.28 8.53 -30.44
N GLY A 73 31.50 8.00 -31.63
CA GLY A 73 30.72 6.90 -32.21
C GLY A 73 29.47 7.38 -33.00
N ALA A 74 28.69 6.44 -33.48
CA ALA A 74 27.46 6.74 -34.21
C ALA A 74 26.38 7.32 -33.32
N ASN A 75 25.53 8.21 -33.82
CA ASN A 75 24.39 8.79 -33.11
C ASN A 75 23.19 7.82 -33.14
N GLU A 76 23.36 6.63 -32.59
CA GLU A 76 22.37 5.56 -32.51
C GLU A 76 22.52 4.81 -31.18
N PRO A 77 21.53 4.06 -30.71
CA PRO A 77 21.69 3.15 -29.56
C PRO A 77 22.89 2.20 -29.75
N MET A 78 23.65 1.96 -28.71
CA MET A 78 24.89 1.20 -28.78
C MET A 78 25.02 0.26 -27.58
N SER A 79 25.47 -0.98 -27.83
CA SER A 79 25.71 -1.93 -26.74
C SER A 79 26.76 -1.40 -25.74
N LYS A 80 26.61 -1.78 -24.48
CA LYS A 80 27.49 -1.36 -23.39
C LYS A 80 28.96 -1.76 -23.63
N THR A 81 29.19 -2.90 -24.30
CA THR A 81 30.53 -3.35 -24.70
C THR A 81 31.15 -2.41 -25.73
N ARG A 82 30.36 -2.02 -26.76
CA ARG A 82 30.84 -1.12 -27.80
C ARG A 82 31.10 0.31 -27.30
N LEU A 83 30.43 0.74 -26.22
CA LEU A 83 30.73 2.03 -25.57
C LEU A 83 32.17 2.15 -25.07
N MET A 84 32.79 1.01 -24.76
CA MET A 84 34.18 0.97 -24.29
C MET A 84 35.21 1.37 -25.36
N GLU A 85 34.89 1.18 -26.64
CA GLU A 85 35.78 1.53 -27.74
C GLU A 85 36.08 3.05 -27.79
N PHE A 86 35.18 3.86 -27.25
CA PHE A 86 35.27 5.32 -27.25
C PHE A 86 35.77 5.91 -25.92
N HIS A 87 36.28 5.08 -25.02
CA HIS A 87 36.69 5.50 -23.68
C HIS A 87 37.66 6.71 -23.70
N SER A 88 38.81 6.59 -24.41
CA SER A 88 39.83 7.63 -24.46
C SER A 88 39.36 8.91 -25.13
N GLN A 89 38.49 8.80 -26.19
CA GLN A 89 37.93 9.97 -26.83
C GLN A 89 36.92 10.69 -25.89
N ASN A 90 36.15 9.94 -25.13
CA ASN A 90 35.21 10.50 -24.14
C ASN A 90 35.95 11.22 -23.03
N VAL A 91 37.00 10.62 -22.45
CA VAL A 91 37.86 11.26 -21.42
C VAL A 91 38.44 12.56 -21.97
N LYS A 92 39.04 12.55 -23.19
CA LYS A 92 39.61 13.76 -23.81
C LYS A 92 38.56 14.87 -23.98
N GLN A 93 37.38 14.54 -24.53
CA GLN A 93 36.31 15.52 -24.76
C GLN A 93 35.78 16.12 -23.46
N ILE A 94 35.61 15.30 -22.42
CA ILE A 94 35.17 15.78 -21.10
C ILE A 94 36.22 16.71 -20.48
N LEU A 95 37.50 16.33 -20.54
CA LEU A 95 38.62 17.18 -20.04
C LEU A 95 38.65 18.53 -20.73
N GLU A 96 38.49 18.57 -22.06
CA GLU A 96 38.45 19.82 -22.83
C GLU A 96 37.33 20.76 -22.39
N ILE A 97 36.16 20.19 -22.00
CA ILE A 97 35.02 20.97 -21.51
C ILE A 97 35.23 21.44 -20.08
N ILE A 98 35.75 20.58 -19.20
CA ILE A 98 36.01 20.93 -17.80
C ILE A 98 37.11 22.01 -17.73
N ASN A 99 38.18 21.89 -18.51
CA ASN A 99 39.28 22.86 -18.53
C ASN A 99 38.90 24.24 -19.05
N LYS A 100 37.74 24.39 -19.72
CA LYS A 100 37.18 25.68 -20.13
C LYS A 100 36.33 26.33 -19.04
N GLN A 101 36.11 25.64 -17.92
CA GLN A 101 35.38 26.23 -16.80
C GLN A 101 36.31 27.12 -15.96
N ASP A 102 35.74 28.02 -15.19
CA ASP A 102 36.42 28.97 -14.30
C ASP A 102 37.12 28.26 -13.12
N ARG A 103 36.72 27.03 -12.82
CA ARG A 103 37.29 26.19 -11.73
C ARG A 103 37.05 24.71 -11.99
N LEU A 104 37.76 23.86 -11.23
CA LEU A 104 37.52 22.43 -11.19
C LEU A 104 36.26 22.08 -10.39
N PRO A 105 35.59 20.95 -10.69
CA PRO A 105 34.48 20.46 -9.89
C PRO A 105 34.93 20.03 -8.49
N GLU A 106 34.06 20.14 -7.50
CA GLU A 106 34.31 19.63 -6.14
C GLU A 106 34.36 18.10 -6.12
N LYS A 107 33.51 17.47 -6.91
CA LYS A 107 33.43 16.00 -7.10
C LYS A 107 33.07 15.64 -8.53
N ILE A 108 33.50 14.44 -8.93
CA ILE A 108 33.06 13.76 -10.13
C ILE A 108 32.14 12.62 -9.67
N HIS A 109 30.92 12.56 -10.15
CA HIS A 109 29.99 11.46 -9.88
C HIS A 109 29.77 10.62 -11.15
N SER A 110 30.00 9.34 -11.06
CA SER A 110 29.76 8.39 -12.15
C SER A 110 28.64 7.43 -11.81
N VAL A 111 27.80 7.11 -12.79
CA VAL A 111 26.71 6.18 -12.64
C VAL A 111 26.91 5.01 -13.59
N TYR A 112 26.94 3.81 -13.04
CA TYR A 112 27.21 2.56 -13.72
C TYR A 112 28.69 2.37 -14.15
N TRP A 113 29.16 1.13 -14.25
CA TRP A 113 30.59 0.76 -14.39
C TRP A 113 31.32 1.41 -15.59
N ASN A 114 30.68 1.52 -16.78
CA ASN A 114 31.31 2.13 -17.94
C ASN A 114 31.63 3.62 -17.75
N SER A 115 30.79 4.34 -17.02
CA SER A 115 31.00 5.73 -16.60
C SER A 115 32.04 5.83 -15.48
N GLY A 116 32.06 4.81 -14.59
CA GLY A 116 33.02 4.70 -13.49
C GLY A 116 34.47 4.67 -13.97
N ARG A 117 34.77 3.97 -15.05
CA ARG A 117 36.09 3.96 -15.67
C ARG A 117 36.53 5.35 -16.14
N ILE A 118 35.62 6.08 -16.80
CA ILE A 118 35.87 7.45 -17.23
C ILE A 118 36.16 8.36 -16.03
N ALA A 119 35.35 8.24 -14.97
CA ALA A 119 35.51 9.04 -13.76
C ALA A 119 36.80 8.74 -13.03
N ALA A 120 37.24 7.49 -12.96
CA ALA A 120 38.50 7.09 -12.35
C ALA A 120 39.70 7.74 -13.06
N GLU A 121 39.72 7.71 -14.41
CA GLU A 121 40.79 8.35 -15.17
C GLU A 121 40.76 9.89 -15.08
N LEU A 122 39.57 10.49 -15.10
CA LEU A 122 39.41 11.95 -14.90
C LEU A 122 39.86 12.38 -13.50
N SER A 123 39.50 11.60 -12.48
CA SER A 123 39.92 11.85 -11.09
C SER A 123 41.45 11.88 -10.95
N GLU A 124 42.15 10.94 -11.59
CA GLU A 124 43.60 10.91 -11.60
C GLU A 124 44.23 12.12 -12.31
N LYS A 125 43.67 12.53 -13.47
CA LYS A 125 44.17 13.64 -14.25
C LYS A 125 43.90 15.01 -13.62
N LEU A 126 42.72 15.19 -13.03
CA LEU A 126 42.27 16.46 -12.47
C LEU A 126 42.61 16.59 -10.97
N LYS A 127 43.03 15.51 -10.30
CA LYS A 127 43.20 15.43 -8.83
C LYS A 127 41.94 15.81 -8.07
N VAL A 128 40.77 15.45 -8.64
CA VAL A 128 39.44 15.64 -8.04
C VAL A 128 38.89 14.27 -7.64
N PRO A 129 38.47 14.08 -6.40
CA PRO A 129 37.94 12.79 -5.97
C PRO A 129 36.60 12.48 -6.66
N PHE A 130 36.29 11.19 -6.82
CA PHE A 130 35.06 10.78 -7.43
C PHE A 130 34.19 9.88 -6.55
N VAL A 131 32.90 9.94 -6.79
CA VAL A 131 31.83 9.13 -6.20
C VAL A 131 31.24 8.23 -7.28
N HIS A 132 30.86 7.02 -6.94
CA HIS A 132 30.33 6.08 -7.91
C HIS A 132 29.01 5.45 -7.44
N SER A 133 27.93 5.59 -8.24
CA SER A 133 26.67 4.87 -8.04
C SER A 133 26.68 3.56 -8.80
N ILE A 134 26.43 2.47 -8.07
CA ILE A 134 26.58 1.08 -8.56
C ILE A 134 25.50 0.72 -9.57
N ILE A 135 24.24 0.79 -9.18
CA ILE A 135 23.03 0.43 -9.94
C ILE A 135 22.94 -1.07 -10.30
N SER A 136 24.07 -1.70 -10.57
CA SER A 136 24.20 -3.13 -10.88
C SER A 136 25.67 -3.53 -10.87
N ASN A 137 26.01 -4.67 -10.28
CA ASN A 137 27.36 -5.22 -10.28
C ASN A 137 27.42 -6.62 -10.90
N SER A 138 28.57 -6.96 -11.51
CA SER A 138 28.77 -8.21 -12.27
C SER A 138 28.74 -9.44 -11.38
N ARG A 139 29.52 -9.46 -10.28
CA ARG A 139 29.57 -10.63 -9.39
C ARG A 139 28.23 -10.92 -8.72
N GLY A 140 27.46 -9.88 -8.36
CA GLY A 140 26.12 -10.04 -7.83
C GLY A 140 25.14 -10.64 -8.84
N ARG A 141 25.28 -10.27 -10.12
CA ARG A 141 24.52 -10.89 -11.23
C ARG A 141 24.85 -12.37 -11.37
N VAL A 142 26.14 -12.71 -11.47
CA VAL A 142 26.63 -14.08 -11.63
C VAL A 142 26.26 -14.93 -10.42
N LYS A 143 26.39 -14.42 -9.20
CA LYS A 143 25.98 -15.09 -7.95
C LYS A 143 24.52 -15.55 -7.99
N ARG A 144 23.65 -14.77 -8.64
CA ARG A 144 22.22 -15.06 -8.77
C ARG A 144 21.87 -15.80 -10.06
N GLY A 145 22.86 -16.21 -10.84
CA GLY A 145 22.70 -16.96 -12.09
C GLY A 145 22.33 -16.13 -13.31
N ALA A 146 22.37 -14.80 -13.21
CA ALA A 146 22.13 -13.94 -14.36
C ALA A 146 23.36 -13.92 -15.27
N TYR A 147 23.13 -14.04 -16.59
CA TYR A 147 24.20 -13.96 -17.57
C TYR A 147 24.84 -12.58 -17.60
N GLU A 148 26.18 -12.50 -17.57
CA GLU A 148 26.95 -11.27 -17.73
C GLU A 148 27.57 -11.23 -19.14
N PRO A 149 27.05 -10.37 -20.03
CA PRO A 149 27.48 -10.35 -21.42
C PRO A 149 28.80 -9.58 -21.65
N VAL A 150 29.29 -8.88 -20.63
CA VAL A 150 30.50 -8.04 -20.74
C VAL A 150 31.69 -8.76 -20.14
N PRO A 151 32.64 -9.21 -20.96
CA PRO A 151 33.88 -9.81 -20.48
C PRO A 151 34.65 -8.82 -19.58
N ASP A 152 35.30 -9.33 -18.57
CA ASP A 152 36.17 -8.57 -17.66
C ASP A 152 35.50 -7.41 -16.90
N ARG A 153 34.17 -7.28 -16.95
CA ARG A 153 33.44 -6.23 -16.24
C ARG A 153 33.75 -6.21 -14.74
N GLU A 154 33.88 -7.36 -14.13
CA GLU A 154 34.18 -7.50 -12.70
C GLU A 154 35.53 -6.89 -12.31
N PHE A 155 36.55 -6.95 -13.21
CA PHE A 155 37.85 -6.32 -12.97
C PHE A 155 37.76 -4.81 -13.07
N TYR A 156 37.02 -4.28 -14.03
CA TYR A 156 36.77 -2.84 -14.14
C TYR A 156 36.00 -2.30 -12.93
N GLU A 157 35.02 -3.06 -12.45
CA GLU A 157 34.28 -2.70 -11.24
C GLU A 157 35.17 -2.68 -10.01
N GLN A 158 36.06 -3.70 -9.85
CA GLN A 158 37.00 -3.75 -8.74
C GLN A 158 37.91 -2.51 -8.75
N GLU A 159 38.46 -2.16 -9.92
CA GLU A 159 39.32 -0.93 -10.04
C GLU A 159 38.58 0.35 -9.68
N ILE A 160 37.30 0.48 -10.11
CA ILE A 160 36.46 1.63 -9.79
C ILE A 160 36.22 1.69 -8.28
N TYR A 161 35.85 0.56 -7.65
CA TYR A 161 35.50 0.49 -6.24
C TYR A 161 36.71 0.77 -5.34
N ASP A 162 37.90 0.34 -5.74
CA ASP A 162 39.14 0.60 -5.04
C ASP A 162 39.50 2.11 -5.06
N LYS A 163 39.30 2.78 -6.21
CA LYS A 163 39.66 4.18 -6.43
C LYS A 163 38.62 5.20 -5.99
N ALA A 164 37.31 4.82 -5.98
CA ALA A 164 36.22 5.72 -5.58
C ALA A 164 36.37 6.14 -4.11
N GLN A 165 36.12 7.41 -3.81
CA GLN A 165 36.01 7.90 -2.45
C GLN A 165 34.76 7.36 -1.75
N TRP A 166 33.62 7.39 -2.44
CA TRP A 166 32.36 6.90 -1.97
C TRP A 166 31.67 6.02 -3.01
N LEU A 167 30.99 4.97 -2.55
CA LEU A 167 30.20 4.06 -3.34
C LEU A 167 28.74 4.16 -2.90
N ILE A 168 27.87 4.54 -3.80
CA ILE A 168 26.44 4.72 -3.53
C ILE A 168 25.67 3.51 -4.04
N CYS A 169 24.98 2.82 -3.14
CA CYS A 169 24.13 1.67 -3.40
C CYS A 169 22.65 2.08 -3.34
N VAL A 170 21.83 1.38 -4.13
CA VAL A 170 20.37 1.58 -4.17
C VAL A 170 19.62 0.70 -3.16
N SER A 171 20.29 -0.29 -2.57
CA SER A 171 19.72 -1.23 -1.59
C SER A 171 20.79 -1.76 -0.64
N ASP A 172 20.37 -2.26 0.52
CA ASP A 172 21.26 -2.91 1.46
C ASP A 172 21.82 -4.24 0.89
N ASP A 173 21.00 -4.98 0.11
CA ASP A 173 21.45 -6.20 -0.60
C ASP A 173 22.57 -5.91 -1.62
N GLU A 174 22.53 -4.75 -2.31
CA GLU A 174 23.62 -4.32 -3.20
C GLU A 174 24.89 -3.96 -2.40
N ALA A 175 24.74 -3.32 -1.24
CA ALA A 175 25.86 -3.04 -0.34
C ALA A 175 26.49 -4.33 0.22
N GLU A 176 25.69 -5.31 0.59
CA GLU A 176 26.16 -6.64 1.00
C GLU A 176 26.96 -7.35 -0.10
N ASP A 177 26.53 -7.23 -1.36
CA ASP A 177 27.28 -7.76 -2.51
C ASP A 177 28.66 -7.08 -2.65
N LEU A 178 28.77 -5.77 -2.48
CA LEU A 178 30.07 -5.08 -2.54
C LEU A 178 31.02 -5.55 -1.43
N ILE A 179 30.52 -5.66 -0.21
CA ILE A 179 31.30 -6.13 0.92
C ILE A 179 31.74 -7.58 0.72
N SER A 180 30.82 -8.47 0.40
CA SER A 180 31.06 -9.91 0.36
C SER A 180 31.76 -10.41 -0.90
N LEU A 181 31.53 -9.77 -2.06
CA LEU A 181 32.04 -10.24 -3.35
C LEU A 181 33.24 -9.44 -3.88
N TYR A 182 33.32 -8.16 -3.52
CA TYR A 182 34.41 -7.26 -3.96
C TYR A 182 35.35 -6.86 -2.82
N ASN A 183 35.05 -7.31 -1.59
CA ASN A 183 35.83 -6.96 -0.39
C ASN A 183 35.98 -5.44 -0.18
N VAL A 184 34.94 -4.70 -0.49
CA VAL A 184 34.91 -3.25 -0.30
C VAL A 184 34.78 -2.91 1.19
N ASP A 185 35.55 -1.92 1.64
CA ASP A 185 35.42 -1.39 3.00
C ASP A 185 34.04 -0.75 3.19
N LYS A 186 33.30 -1.24 4.20
CA LYS A 186 31.98 -0.74 4.55
C LYS A 186 31.94 0.77 4.78
N SER A 187 33.04 1.37 5.26
CA SER A 187 33.15 2.82 5.51
C SER A 187 33.03 3.67 4.23
N LYS A 188 33.28 3.08 3.05
CA LYS A 188 33.13 3.74 1.74
C LYS A 188 31.74 3.61 1.15
N ILE A 189 30.84 2.82 1.76
CA ILE A 189 29.54 2.50 1.20
C ILE A 189 28.45 3.36 1.83
N VAL A 190 27.64 3.95 0.98
CA VAL A 190 26.45 4.73 1.36
C VAL A 190 25.22 4.15 0.66
N VAL A 191 24.23 3.73 1.42
CA VAL A 191 22.95 3.29 0.87
C VAL A 191 22.00 4.48 0.79
N ALA A 192 21.83 5.01 -0.40
CA ALA A 192 20.95 6.16 -0.66
C ALA A 192 19.49 5.75 -0.89
N GLY A 193 19.25 4.50 -1.25
CA GLY A 193 17.92 4.03 -1.66
C GLY A 193 17.54 4.51 -3.06
N GLN A 194 16.24 4.61 -3.30
CA GLN A 194 15.68 5.13 -4.54
C GLN A 194 14.89 6.40 -4.29
N TYR A 195 14.96 7.33 -5.22
CA TYR A 195 14.04 8.47 -5.24
C TYR A 195 12.70 8.03 -5.85
N ILE A 196 11.61 8.50 -5.27
CA ILE A 196 10.30 8.42 -5.90
C ILE A 196 9.77 9.82 -6.05
N HIS A 197 9.32 10.14 -7.25
CA HIS A 197 8.73 11.43 -7.53
C HIS A 197 7.53 11.69 -6.60
N GLU A 198 7.39 12.91 -6.14
CA GLU A 198 6.34 13.31 -5.19
C GLU A 198 4.92 12.99 -5.67
N SER A 199 4.69 12.88 -6.99
CA SER A 199 3.42 12.45 -7.59
C SER A 199 2.97 11.04 -7.19
N PHE A 200 3.89 10.13 -6.85
CA PHE A 200 3.58 8.80 -6.30
C PHE A 200 3.38 8.83 -4.78
N VAL A 201 3.87 9.86 -4.11
CA VAL A 201 3.77 10.04 -2.66
C VAL A 201 2.50 10.80 -2.28
N MET A 202 2.05 11.68 -3.15
CA MET A 202 0.80 12.42 -3.08
C MET A 202 0.07 12.28 -4.41
N PRO A 203 -0.83 11.32 -4.57
CA PRO A 203 -1.61 11.23 -5.79
C PRO A 203 -2.51 12.46 -5.90
N SER A 204 -2.02 13.51 -6.56
CA SER A 204 -2.88 14.48 -7.19
C SER A 204 -3.38 13.82 -8.48
N HIS A 205 -4.68 13.60 -8.57
CA HIS A 205 -5.30 12.94 -9.72
C HIS A 205 -5.44 13.88 -10.94
N ASP A 206 -4.67 14.97 -10.96
CA ASP A 206 -4.63 15.85 -12.12
C ASP A 206 -3.52 15.37 -13.05
N ALA A 207 -3.92 14.90 -14.26
CA ALA A 207 -3.00 14.48 -15.30
C ALA A 207 -2.00 15.60 -15.74
N ASN A 208 -2.19 16.82 -15.25
CA ASN A 208 -1.33 17.96 -15.49
C ASN A 208 -0.16 18.07 -14.49
N ASP A 209 -0.17 17.32 -13.39
CA ASP A 209 0.89 17.38 -12.35
C ASP A 209 2.11 16.50 -12.67
N PHE A 210 2.05 15.68 -13.74
CA PHE A 210 3.22 14.96 -14.20
C PHE A 210 4.11 15.88 -15.04
N PRO A 211 5.44 15.88 -14.84
CA PRO A 211 6.34 16.65 -15.67
C PRO A 211 6.07 16.36 -17.15
N ARG A 212 5.70 17.36 -17.92
CA ARG A 212 5.48 17.21 -19.37
C ARG A 212 6.79 16.73 -19.99
N LEU A 213 6.80 15.47 -20.38
CA LEU A 213 7.89 14.91 -21.17
C LEU A 213 7.89 15.60 -22.56
N ASN A 214 8.73 16.60 -22.70
CA ASN A 214 8.88 17.38 -23.94
C ASN A 214 9.68 16.62 -25.01
N SER A 215 9.43 15.34 -25.26
CA SER A 215 10.09 14.68 -26.38
C SER A 215 9.12 14.08 -27.37
N THR A 216 9.16 14.65 -28.56
CA THR A 216 8.38 14.23 -29.74
C THR A 216 8.70 12.80 -30.20
N ILE A 217 9.88 12.30 -29.90
CA ILE A 217 10.41 11.04 -30.46
C ILE A 217 9.86 9.81 -29.72
N SER A 218 9.60 9.93 -28.43
CA SER A 218 9.00 8.87 -27.62
C SER A 218 7.54 8.62 -27.96
N ARG A 219 6.85 9.65 -28.41
CA ARG A 219 5.42 9.62 -28.68
C ARG A 219 5.06 8.70 -29.85
N GLU A 220 5.89 8.63 -30.87
CA GLU A 220 5.63 7.80 -32.07
C GLU A 220 5.81 6.30 -31.77
N ASN A 221 6.84 5.91 -31.03
CA ASN A 221 7.05 4.51 -30.62
C ASN A 221 6.06 4.04 -29.55
N GLN A 222 5.67 4.93 -28.64
CA GLN A 222 4.61 4.67 -27.66
C GLN A 222 3.26 4.54 -28.35
N ILE A 223 2.96 5.39 -29.34
CA ILE A 223 1.73 5.34 -30.12
C ILE A 223 1.68 4.03 -30.92
N ALA A 224 2.75 3.61 -31.59
CA ALA A 224 2.78 2.36 -32.34
C ALA A 224 2.60 1.11 -31.45
N ALA A 225 3.21 1.07 -30.29
CA ALA A 225 3.00 0.00 -29.30
C ALA A 225 1.60 0.09 -28.68
N ALA A 226 1.12 1.30 -28.37
CA ALA A 226 -0.21 1.55 -27.87
C ALA A 226 -1.29 1.19 -28.89
N GLU A 227 -1.14 1.55 -30.14
CA GLU A 227 -2.09 1.21 -31.22
C GLU A 227 -2.16 -0.30 -31.45
N LYS A 228 -1.04 -1.02 -31.37
CA LYS A 228 -1.01 -2.48 -31.55
C LYS A 228 -1.49 -3.25 -30.33
N TYR A 229 -1.12 -2.82 -29.11
CA TYR A 229 -1.30 -3.60 -27.89
C TYR A 229 -2.08 -2.88 -26.79
N ASN A 230 -2.15 -1.54 -26.79
CA ASN A 230 -2.77 -0.78 -25.70
C ASN A 230 -4.28 -0.70 -25.87
N LYS A 231 -4.99 -1.39 -24.99
CA LYS A 231 -6.45 -1.37 -24.91
C LYS A 231 -6.95 -0.51 -23.75
N LEU A 232 -6.12 0.41 -23.24
CA LEU A 232 -6.43 1.18 -22.03
C LEU A 232 -7.77 1.93 -22.18
N ASP A 233 -8.01 2.57 -23.30
CA ASP A 233 -9.26 3.30 -23.55
C ASP A 233 -10.45 2.37 -23.78
N GLN A 234 -10.24 1.20 -24.37
CA GLN A 234 -11.29 0.17 -24.51
C GLN A 234 -11.67 -0.44 -23.16
N ILE A 235 -10.71 -0.59 -22.24
CA ILE A 235 -10.97 -1.11 -20.89
C ILE A 235 -11.58 -0.03 -20.01
N LYS A 236 -11.19 1.24 -20.14
CA LYS A 236 -11.81 2.37 -19.41
C LYS A 236 -13.30 2.50 -19.69
N SER A 237 -13.76 2.08 -20.88
CA SER A 237 -15.15 2.15 -21.33
C SER A 237 -15.94 0.85 -21.17
N SER A 238 -15.34 -0.26 -20.71
CA SER A 238 -15.99 -1.56 -20.67
C SER A 238 -16.57 -1.87 -19.29
N ASP A 239 -17.71 -2.59 -19.26
CA ASP A 239 -18.34 -3.09 -18.03
C ASP A 239 -17.42 -4.04 -17.23
N THR A 240 -16.44 -4.65 -17.89
CA THR A 240 -15.39 -5.46 -17.26
C THR A 240 -14.44 -4.63 -16.37
N PHE A 241 -14.51 -3.30 -16.43
CA PHE A 241 -13.74 -2.40 -15.55
C PHE A 241 -13.92 -2.74 -14.08
N TRP A 242 -15.11 -3.07 -13.66
CA TRP A 242 -15.48 -3.35 -12.29
C TRP A 242 -15.34 -4.83 -11.90
N ALA A 243 -15.10 -5.71 -12.89
CA ALA A 243 -15.20 -7.14 -12.66
C ALA A 243 -14.03 -7.76 -11.90
N GLN A 244 -12.80 -7.41 -12.22
CA GLN A 244 -11.60 -7.98 -11.57
C GLN A 244 -10.39 -7.05 -11.67
N LYS A 245 -9.59 -6.95 -10.61
CA LYS A 245 -8.23 -6.42 -10.67
C LYS A 245 -7.31 -7.46 -11.32
N ALA A 246 -6.30 -7.01 -12.06
CA ALA A 246 -5.35 -7.88 -12.74
C ALA A 246 -4.19 -8.32 -11.84
N PHE A 247 -3.58 -9.44 -12.15
CA PHE A 247 -2.19 -9.72 -11.82
C PHE A 247 -1.31 -9.00 -12.85
N THR A 248 -0.37 -8.20 -12.40
CA THR A 248 0.32 -7.28 -13.30
C THR A 248 1.84 -7.43 -13.22
N TYR A 249 2.48 -7.45 -14.37
CA TYR A 249 3.91 -7.25 -14.53
C TYR A 249 4.16 -5.91 -15.20
N ILE A 250 5.15 -5.16 -14.72
CA ILE A 250 5.59 -3.91 -15.33
C ILE A 250 7.12 -3.91 -15.39
N GLY A 251 7.67 -3.73 -16.59
CA GLY A 251 9.12 -3.68 -16.79
C GLY A 251 9.56 -4.05 -18.20
N ARG A 252 10.87 -4.17 -18.39
CA ARG A 252 11.43 -4.65 -19.64
C ARG A 252 11.06 -6.10 -19.90
N MET A 253 10.81 -6.45 -21.16
CA MET A 253 10.42 -7.80 -21.57
C MET A 253 11.66 -8.66 -21.87
N ASP A 254 12.50 -8.91 -20.84
CA ASP A 254 13.68 -9.77 -21.00
C ASP A 254 13.62 -11.02 -20.09
N ARG A 255 14.36 -12.05 -20.45
CA ARG A 255 14.33 -13.36 -19.75
C ARG A 255 14.76 -13.29 -18.29
N ASN A 256 15.66 -12.36 -17.91
CA ASN A 256 16.10 -12.21 -16.53
C ASN A 256 14.98 -11.68 -15.63
N LYS A 257 13.87 -11.20 -16.22
CA LYS A 257 12.68 -10.73 -15.51
C LYS A 257 11.71 -11.85 -15.14
N GLY A 258 11.98 -13.10 -15.54
CA GLY A 258 11.21 -14.29 -15.14
C GLY A 258 9.77 -14.31 -15.65
N LEU A 259 9.50 -13.69 -16.81
CA LEU A 259 8.17 -13.64 -17.40
C LEU A 259 7.61 -15.02 -17.72
N GLU A 260 8.47 -15.97 -18.12
CA GLU A 260 8.09 -17.37 -18.34
C GLU A 260 7.55 -18.04 -17.07
N HIS A 261 8.17 -17.76 -15.93
CA HIS A 261 7.73 -18.27 -14.62
C HIS A 261 6.42 -17.62 -14.18
N ILE A 262 6.29 -16.31 -14.38
CA ILE A 262 5.06 -15.57 -14.09
C ILE A 262 3.90 -16.16 -14.92
N PHE A 263 4.12 -16.39 -16.21
CA PHE A 263 3.09 -16.94 -17.07
C PHE A 263 2.76 -18.39 -16.73
N SER A 264 3.76 -19.22 -16.44
CA SER A 264 3.56 -20.61 -16.01
C SER A 264 2.69 -20.68 -14.73
N ALA A 265 3.04 -19.89 -13.73
CA ALA A 265 2.28 -19.81 -12.48
C ALA A 265 0.83 -19.33 -12.71
N TRP A 266 0.65 -18.26 -13.49
CA TRP A 266 -0.65 -17.75 -13.85
C TRP A 266 -1.50 -18.75 -14.65
N ASN A 267 -0.90 -19.40 -15.64
CA ASN A 267 -1.58 -20.39 -16.49
C ASN A 267 -2.08 -21.60 -15.67
N SER A 268 -1.31 -22.03 -14.67
CA SER A 268 -1.75 -23.05 -13.72
C SER A 268 -3.01 -22.61 -12.96
N LEU A 269 -3.03 -21.37 -12.46
CA LEU A 269 -4.19 -20.81 -11.77
C LEU A 269 -5.38 -20.61 -12.70
N TYR A 270 -5.15 -20.12 -13.91
CA TYR A 270 -6.21 -19.97 -14.90
C TYR A 270 -6.86 -21.33 -15.23
N ASN A 271 -6.07 -22.39 -15.38
CA ASN A 271 -6.60 -23.74 -15.61
C ASN A 271 -7.47 -24.23 -14.45
N LYS A 272 -7.11 -23.86 -13.21
CA LYS A 272 -7.84 -24.23 -11.99
C LYS A 272 -9.08 -23.39 -11.74
N TYR A 273 -9.02 -22.07 -11.92
CA TYR A 273 -10.05 -21.11 -11.51
C TYR A 273 -10.87 -20.52 -12.67
N LYS A 274 -10.41 -20.67 -13.91
CA LYS A 274 -11.07 -20.18 -15.14
C LYS A 274 -11.46 -18.69 -15.01
N ASP A 275 -12.73 -18.34 -15.10
CA ASP A 275 -13.20 -16.96 -15.08
C ASP A 275 -13.00 -16.25 -13.73
N LEU A 276 -12.80 -16.98 -12.64
CA LEU A 276 -12.43 -16.41 -11.34
C LEU A 276 -10.96 -16.01 -11.25
N CYS A 277 -10.11 -16.49 -12.18
CA CYS A 277 -8.71 -16.09 -12.20
C CYS A 277 -8.57 -14.67 -12.76
N PRO A 278 -7.92 -13.73 -12.03
CA PRO A 278 -7.62 -12.41 -12.54
C PRO A 278 -6.87 -12.45 -13.86
N PRO A 279 -7.12 -11.51 -14.79
CA PRO A 279 -6.33 -11.43 -16.01
C PRO A 279 -4.87 -11.11 -15.71
N LEU A 280 -3.97 -11.55 -16.61
CA LEU A 280 -2.56 -11.20 -16.55
C LEU A 280 -2.28 -9.99 -17.46
N TRP A 281 -1.81 -8.91 -16.87
CA TRP A 281 -1.41 -7.69 -17.56
C TRP A 281 0.10 -7.54 -17.62
N LEU A 282 0.60 -7.19 -18.79
CA LEU A 282 2.02 -7.10 -19.08
C LEU A 282 2.30 -5.74 -19.71
N ALA A 283 2.97 -4.87 -18.95
CA ALA A 283 3.30 -3.51 -19.38
C ALA A 283 4.82 -3.35 -19.53
N GLY A 284 5.23 -2.64 -20.58
CA GLY A 284 6.62 -2.42 -20.96
C GLY A 284 7.01 -3.18 -22.23
N GLY A 285 8.27 -3.05 -22.60
CA GLY A 285 8.86 -3.68 -23.77
C GLY A 285 8.52 -3.03 -25.09
N SER A 286 9.45 -3.15 -26.02
CA SER A 286 9.25 -2.84 -27.45
C SER A 286 8.48 -3.95 -28.17
N ILE A 287 7.99 -3.70 -29.36
CA ILE A 287 7.27 -4.71 -30.15
C ILE A 287 8.10 -5.99 -30.35
N PRO A 288 9.39 -5.94 -30.74
CA PRO A 288 10.22 -7.15 -30.86
C PRO A 288 10.35 -7.92 -29.55
N GLU A 289 10.58 -7.25 -28.42
CA GLU A 289 10.69 -7.88 -27.10
C GLU A 289 9.38 -8.57 -26.68
N ILE A 290 8.24 -7.93 -26.94
CA ILE A 290 6.92 -8.51 -26.67
C ILE A 290 6.72 -9.78 -27.52
N GLU A 291 7.06 -9.75 -28.81
CA GLU A 291 6.91 -10.93 -29.69
C GLU A 291 7.83 -12.08 -29.27
N ASP A 292 9.04 -11.80 -28.80
CA ASP A 292 9.94 -12.81 -28.24
C ASP A 292 9.30 -13.48 -27.00
N ILE A 293 8.77 -12.70 -26.06
CA ILE A 293 8.10 -13.25 -24.88
C ILE A 293 6.82 -14.00 -25.26
N ARG A 294 6.02 -13.48 -26.20
CA ARG A 294 4.84 -14.20 -26.71
C ARG A 294 5.22 -15.55 -27.30
N SER A 295 6.37 -15.65 -27.98
CA SER A 295 6.86 -16.92 -28.51
C SER A 295 7.15 -17.96 -27.41
N ILE A 296 7.64 -17.51 -26.26
CA ILE A 296 7.85 -18.34 -25.07
C ILE A 296 6.51 -18.78 -24.47
N PHE A 297 5.58 -17.84 -24.30
CA PHE A 297 4.24 -18.13 -23.76
C PHE A 297 3.46 -19.14 -24.61
N LYS A 298 3.57 -19.06 -25.95
CA LYS A 298 2.97 -20.03 -26.87
C LYS A 298 3.49 -21.46 -26.69
N LYS A 299 4.73 -21.62 -26.24
CA LYS A 299 5.28 -22.96 -25.93
C LYS A 299 4.68 -23.53 -24.65
N ILE A 300 4.32 -22.67 -23.68
CA ILE A 300 3.69 -23.07 -22.42
C ILE A 300 2.18 -23.32 -22.64
N ASN A 301 1.52 -22.41 -23.37
CA ASN A 301 0.10 -22.57 -23.71
C ASN A 301 -0.14 -22.21 -25.19
N PRO A 302 -0.40 -23.21 -26.05
CA PRO A 302 -0.68 -22.98 -27.48
C PRO A 302 -1.90 -22.10 -27.76
N ASP A 303 -2.86 -22.05 -26.83
CA ASP A 303 -4.11 -21.26 -26.97
C ASP A 303 -3.94 -19.77 -26.59
N LEU A 304 -2.69 -19.29 -26.49
CA LEU A 304 -2.38 -17.90 -26.09
C LEU A 304 -3.21 -16.87 -26.84
N ASN A 305 -3.36 -17.02 -28.17
CA ASN A 305 -4.14 -16.07 -28.97
C ASN A 305 -5.61 -16.01 -28.54
N THR A 306 -6.20 -17.13 -28.14
CA THR A 306 -7.57 -17.18 -27.62
C THR A 306 -7.67 -16.47 -26.28
N LEU A 307 -6.69 -16.66 -25.39
CA LEU A 307 -6.63 -15.98 -24.09
C LEU A 307 -6.50 -14.46 -24.26
N GLU A 308 -5.69 -14.01 -25.23
CA GLU A 308 -5.57 -12.60 -25.58
C GLU A 308 -6.89 -12.02 -26.12
N GLN A 309 -7.57 -12.73 -27.04
CA GLN A 309 -8.88 -12.31 -27.58
C GLN A 309 -9.97 -12.23 -26.50
N GLN A 310 -9.91 -13.12 -25.52
CA GLN A 310 -10.84 -13.11 -24.39
C GLN A 310 -10.48 -12.06 -23.30
N GLY A 311 -9.40 -11.30 -23.49
CA GLY A 311 -8.93 -10.33 -22.50
C GLY A 311 -8.34 -10.92 -21.22
N LYS A 312 -8.03 -12.24 -21.21
CA LYS A 312 -7.38 -12.91 -20.09
C LYS A 312 -5.90 -12.55 -20.00
N ILE A 313 -5.30 -12.15 -21.10
CA ILE A 313 -3.95 -11.62 -21.18
C ILE A 313 -4.01 -10.31 -21.96
N ALA A 314 -3.37 -9.26 -21.43
CA ALA A 314 -3.27 -7.97 -22.12
C ALA A 314 -1.82 -7.46 -22.11
N TRP A 315 -1.39 -7.00 -23.29
CA TRP A 315 -0.08 -6.37 -23.51
C TRP A 315 -0.29 -4.87 -23.64
N TRP A 316 0.33 -4.09 -22.75
CA TRP A 316 0.16 -2.64 -22.70
C TRP A 316 1.26 -1.87 -23.45
N GLY A 317 2.35 -2.56 -23.82
CA GLY A 317 3.54 -1.88 -24.34
C GLY A 317 4.15 -0.93 -23.31
N CYS A 318 4.95 0.01 -23.79
CA CYS A 318 5.50 1.07 -22.95
C CYS A 318 4.40 2.04 -22.55
N ILE A 319 4.25 2.25 -21.24
CA ILE A 319 3.28 3.17 -20.64
C ILE A 319 4.00 4.37 -20.03
N ASP A 320 3.40 5.54 -20.12
CA ASP A 320 3.87 6.74 -19.44
C ASP A 320 3.52 6.72 -17.94
N PRO A 321 4.02 7.65 -17.13
CA PRO A 321 3.72 7.68 -15.70
C PRO A 321 2.22 7.76 -15.38
N CYS A 322 1.40 8.45 -16.19
CA CYS A 322 -0.06 8.50 -16.02
C CYS A 322 -0.71 7.14 -16.31
N GLY A 323 -0.27 6.48 -17.38
CA GLY A 323 -0.67 5.11 -17.70
C GLY A 323 -0.25 4.13 -16.63
N LEU A 324 0.95 4.31 -16.05
CA LEU A 324 1.45 3.48 -14.95
C LEU A 324 0.52 3.54 -13.72
N SER A 325 0.17 4.74 -13.26
CA SER A 325 -0.77 4.90 -12.15
C SER A 325 -2.14 4.26 -12.47
N THR A 326 -2.65 4.46 -13.68
CA THR A 326 -3.91 3.85 -14.12
C THR A 326 -3.86 2.31 -14.09
N VAL A 327 -2.77 1.70 -14.51
CA VAL A 327 -2.56 0.24 -14.48
C VAL A 327 -2.46 -0.24 -13.03
N LEU A 328 -1.70 0.46 -12.19
CA LEU A 328 -1.52 0.11 -10.78
C LEU A 328 -2.83 0.19 -9.99
N LEU A 329 -3.68 1.17 -10.25
CA LEU A 329 -5.02 1.26 -9.62
C LEU A 329 -5.87 0.00 -9.85
N ARG A 330 -5.61 -0.74 -10.93
CA ARG A 330 -6.33 -1.96 -11.30
C ARG A 330 -5.52 -3.23 -11.07
N THR A 331 -4.42 -3.11 -10.40
CA THR A 331 -3.55 -4.23 -10.06
C THR A 331 -3.95 -4.81 -8.71
N SER A 332 -4.16 -6.12 -8.67
CA SER A 332 -4.36 -6.86 -7.43
C SER A 332 -3.03 -7.08 -6.71
N VAL A 333 -2.03 -7.47 -7.47
CA VAL A 333 -0.65 -7.66 -7.00
C VAL A 333 0.30 -7.44 -8.17
N LEU A 334 1.40 -6.74 -7.91
CA LEU A 334 2.50 -6.61 -8.87
C LEU A 334 3.42 -7.83 -8.77
N LEU A 335 3.78 -8.40 -9.91
CA LEU A 335 4.68 -9.54 -10.03
C LEU A 335 6.05 -9.07 -10.51
N THR A 336 7.08 -9.23 -9.69
CA THR A 336 8.48 -8.88 -10.02
C THR A 336 9.37 -10.09 -9.77
N HIS A 337 9.34 -11.06 -10.69
CA HIS A 337 10.07 -12.32 -10.54
C HIS A 337 11.45 -12.29 -11.21
N SER A 338 12.23 -11.22 -10.92
CA SER A 338 13.52 -10.97 -11.54
C SER A 338 14.64 -11.80 -10.94
N LEU A 339 15.50 -12.35 -11.78
CA LEU A 339 16.70 -13.09 -11.34
C LEU A 339 17.69 -12.16 -10.62
N TYR A 340 17.78 -10.91 -11.05
CA TYR A 340 18.60 -9.87 -10.44
C TYR A 340 17.93 -8.49 -10.61
N GLU A 341 17.64 -7.83 -9.50
CA GLU A 341 16.94 -6.52 -9.47
C GLU A 341 17.38 -5.67 -8.27
N PRO A 342 18.53 -4.99 -8.32
CA PRO A 342 19.06 -4.27 -7.15
C PRO A 342 18.16 -3.13 -6.68
N GLY A 343 17.54 -2.39 -7.59
CA GLY A 343 16.76 -1.20 -7.25
C GLY A 343 15.25 -1.42 -7.16
N GLY A 344 14.69 -2.29 -8.00
CA GLY A 344 13.25 -2.64 -7.96
C GLY A 344 12.30 -1.45 -8.06
N ARG A 345 12.61 -0.43 -8.86
CA ARG A 345 11.87 0.83 -8.90
C ARG A 345 10.36 0.65 -9.06
N VAL A 346 9.94 -0.21 -9.98
CA VAL A 346 8.50 -0.46 -10.23
C VAL A 346 7.81 -1.08 -9.02
N ALA A 347 8.53 -1.94 -8.27
CA ALA A 347 8.00 -2.49 -7.03
C ALA A 347 7.70 -1.38 -6.01
N VAL A 348 8.60 -0.41 -5.94
CA VAL A 348 8.42 0.75 -5.06
C VAL A 348 7.25 1.62 -5.48
N GLU A 349 7.17 1.96 -6.76
CA GLU A 349 6.07 2.74 -7.34
C GLU A 349 4.73 2.06 -7.07
N ALA A 350 4.65 0.75 -7.25
CA ALA A 350 3.46 -0.03 -6.91
C ALA A 350 3.13 0.00 -5.41
N MET A 351 4.13 -0.17 -4.55
CA MET A 351 3.92 -0.10 -3.11
C MET A 351 3.45 1.28 -2.66
N CYS A 352 3.94 2.36 -3.26
CA CYS A 352 3.46 3.72 -3.00
C CYS A 352 1.99 3.91 -3.40
N GLU A 353 1.54 3.26 -4.46
CA GLU A 353 0.14 3.27 -4.92
C GLU A 353 -0.75 2.24 -4.16
N GLY A 354 -0.22 1.61 -3.13
CA GLY A 354 -0.98 0.66 -2.34
C GLY A 354 -1.18 -0.71 -3.00
N VAL A 355 -0.30 -1.08 -3.90
CA VAL A 355 -0.29 -2.39 -4.55
C VAL A 355 0.76 -3.28 -3.90
N PRO A 356 0.37 -4.44 -3.34
CA PRO A 356 1.34 -5.40 -2.79
C PRO A 356 2.18 -6.01 -3.91
N VAL A 357 3.36 -6.51 -3.55
CA VAL A 357 4.31 -7.06 -4.51
C VAL A 357 4.62 -8.52 -4.17
N ILE A 358 4.63 -9.39 -5.20
CA ILE A 358 5.31 -10.68 -5.11
C ILE A 358 6.63 -10.54 -5.85
N GLY A 359 7.73 -10.54 -5.09
CA GLY A 359 9.08 -10.33 -5.61
C GLY A 359 10.04 -11.48 -5.35
N THR A 360 11.18 -11.48 -6.01
CA THR A 360 12.29 -12.37 -5.64
C THR A 360 13.12 -11.76 -4.52
N PRO A 361 13.71 -12.58 -3.61
CA PRO A 361 14.48 -12.08 -2.48
C PRO A 361 15.85 -11.56 -2.90
N ASN A 362 15.86 -10.46 -3.66
CA ASN A 362 17.06 -9.72 -4.04
C ASN A 362 16.78 -8.21 -4.12
N GLY A 363 17.82 -7.41 -3.91
CA GLY A 363 17.77 -5.96 -3.95
C GLY A 363 16.67 -5.38 -3.05
N PHE A 364 16.03 -4.34 -3.52
CA PHE A 364 14.96 -3.66 -2.80
C PHE A 364 13.86 -4.59 -2.27
N ALA A 365 13.47 -5.61 -3.05
CA ALA A 365 12.42 -6.53 -2.62
C ALA A 365 12.84 -7.29 -1.35
N LYS A 366 14.09 -7.76 -1.28
CA LYS A 366 14.65 -8.43 -0.10
C LYS A 366 14.64 -7.50 1.13
N ASP A 367 14.98 -6.23 0.94
CA ASP A 367 15.14 -5.26 2.03
C ASP A 367 13.79 -4.76 2.57
N THR A 368 12.74 -4.80 1.74
CA THR A 368 11.47 -4.08 2.04
C THR A 368 10.26 -4.99 2.15
N ILE A 369 10.22 -6.11 1.43
CA ILE A 369 9.06 -7.00 1.45
C ILE A 369 9.15 -7.96 2.63
N THR A 370 8.09 -7.99 3.42
CA THR A 370 7.88 -8.94 4.50
C THR A 370 6.64 -9.78 4.18
N ASP A 371 6.81 -11.11 4.17
CA ASP A 371 5.74 -12.07 3.89
C ASP A 371 4.52 -11.81 4.79
N TRP A 372 3.33 -11.82 4.18
CA TRP A 372 2.04 -11.60 4.84
C TRP A 372 1.82 -10.19 5.43
N TYR A 373 2.81 -9.31 5.33
CA TYR A 373 2.68 -7.94 5.82
C TYR A 373 2.41 -6.95 4.68
N ASN A 374 3.30 -6.89 3.67
CA ASN A 374 3.21 -5.94 2.55
C ASN A 374 3.39 -6.59 1.18
N GLY A 375 3.55 -7.92 1.14
CA GLY A 375 3.76 -8.69 -0.09
C GLY A 375 4.23 -10.09 0.21
N PHE A 376 4.91 -10.71 -0.77
CA PHE A 376 5.52 -12.03 -0.63
C PHE A 376 6.86 -12.09 -1.34
N LEU A 377 7.79 -12.88 -0.79
CA LEU A 377 9.07 -13.21 -1.42
C LEU A 377 9.04 -14.65 -1.91
N VAL A 378 9.32 -14.84 -3.19
CA VAL A 378 9.38 -16.15 -3.84
C VAL A 378 10.71 -16.29 -4.59
N LYS A 379 11.47 -17.34 -4.34
CA LYS A 379 12.74 -17.56 -5.04
C LYS A 379 12.51 -17.73 -6.54
N PHE A 380 13.45 -17.21 -7.35
CA PHE A 380 13.39 -17.34 -8.80
C PHE A 380 13.24 -18.80 -9.27
N GLY A 381 12.37 -19.04 -10.24
CA GLY A 381 12.11 -20.35 -10.80
C GLY A 381 11.28 -21.31 -9.92
N ARG A 382 10.63 -20.79 -8.88
CA ARG A 382 9.71 -21.55 -8.03
C ARG A 382 8.25 -21.30 -8.43
N ASP A 383 7.88 -21.79 -9.61
CA ASP A 383 6.56 -21.54 -10.24
C ASP A 383 5.39 -21.99 -9.36
N GLU A 384 5.53 -23.14 -8.69
CA GLU A 384 4.50 -23.67 -7.80
C GLU A 384 4.29 -22.76 -6.57
N GLU A 385 5.38 -22.27 -5.98
CA GLU A 385 5.33 -21.34 -4.86
C GLU A 385 4.76 -19.99 -5.30
N LEU A 386 5.18 -19.48 -6.47
CA LEU A 386 4.65 -18.25 -7.06
C LEU A 386 3.14 -18.39 -7.30
N SER A 387 2.71 -19.50 -7.89
CA SER A 387 1.29 -19.81 -8.09
C SER A 387 0.53 -19.85 -6.76
N ALA A 388 1.08 -20.50 -5.73
CA ALA A 388 0.44 -20.54 -4.40
C ALA A 388 0.29 -19.16 -3.76
N ARG A 389 1.29 -18.27 -3.89
CA ARG A 389 1.18 -16.88 -3.39
C ARG A 389 0.15 -16.06 -4.18
N MET A 390 0.11 -16.21 -5.50
CA MET A 390 -0.92 -15.59 -6.35
C MET A 390 -2.32 -16.09 -6.01
N GLU A 391 -2.46 -17.38 -5.70
CA GLU A 391 -3.76 -18.01 -5.34
C GLU A 391 -4.41 -17.35 -4.13
N HIS A 392 -3.64 -16.86 -3.18
CA HIS A 392 -4.19 -16.13 -2.02
C HIS A 392 -5.04 -14.92 -2.43
N PHE A 393 -4.63 -14.20 -3.48
CA PHE A 393 -5.38 -13.04 -3.99
C PHE A 393 -6.65 -13.43 -4.76
N ILE A 394 -6.74 -14.66 -5.28
CA ILE A 394 -7.98 -15.20 -5.87
C ILE A 394 -8.95 -15.59 -4.76
N ARG A 395 -8.46 -16.31 -3.75
CA ARG A 395 -9.29 -16.80 -2.65
C ARG A 395 -9.70 -15.71 -1.67
N GLN A 396 -8.88 -14.70 -1.52
CA GLN A 396 -9.03 -13.61 -0.58
C GLN A 396 -8.77 -12.26 -1.27
N PRO A 397 -9.69 -11.77 -2.12
CA PRO A 397 -9.49 -10.55 -2.90
C PRO A 397 -9.17 -9.31 -2.05
N TYR A 398 -9.69 -9.23 -0.82
CA TYR A 398 -9.37 -8.16 0.14
C TYR A 398 -7.88 -8.10 0.52
N LEU A 399 -7.15 -9.22 0.37
CA LEU A 399 -5.72 -9.30 0.71
C LEU A 399 -4.89 -8.27 -0.07
N SER A 400 -5.27 -7.99 -1.33
CA SER A 400 -4.65 -6.92 -2.13
C SER A 400 -4.67 -5.59 -1.39
N ASN A 401 -5.80 -5.23 -0.81
CA ASN A 401 -5.93 -3.97 -0.08
C ASN A 401 -5.16 -4.01 1.26
N THR A 402 -5.26 -5.10 2.02
CA THR A 402 -4.58 -5.24 3.31
C THR A 402 -3.07 -5.13 3.18
N LEU A 403 -2.48 -5.95 2.30
CA LEU A 403 -1.04 -5.93 2.08
C LEU A 403 -0.60 -4.64 1.38
N GLY A 404 -1.43 -4.10 0.47
CA GLY A 404 -1.15 -2.86 -0.26
C GLY A 404 -0.97 -1.65 0.66
N GLN A 405 -1.72 -1.58 1.74
CA GLN A 405 -1.58 -0.48 2.71
C GLN A 405 -0.32 -0.57 3.54
N ASN A 406 0.04 -1.77 3.96
CA ASN A 406 1.31 -2.00 4.60
C ASN A 406 2.47 -1.73 3.63
N ALA A 407 2.26 -2.02 2.34
CA ALA A 407 3.20 -1.68 1.29
C ALA A 407 3.44 -0.17 1.19
N VAL A 408 2.39 0.66 1.22
CA VAL A 408 2.53 2.13 1.28
C VAL A 408 3.36 2.57 2.48
N LYS A 409 3.10 2.01 3.66
CA LYS A 409 3.85 2.36 4.87
C LYS A 409 5.33 2.04 4.70
N SER A 410 5.64 0.80 4.27
CA SER A 410 7.01 0.36 4.06
C SER A 410 7.74 1.17 2.98
N ALA A 411 7.07 1.46 1.86
CA ALA A 411 7.65 2.27 0.79
C ALA A 411 8.00 3.67 1.29
N ARG A 412 7.15 4.31 2.08
CA ARG A 412 7.40 5.65 2.64
C ARG A 412 8.54 5.67 3.67
N GLU A 413 8.69 4.64 4.46
CA GLU A 413 9.77 4.52 5.44
C GLU A 413 11.15 4.39 4.75
N VAL A 414 11.22 3.64 3.65
CA VAL A 414 12.46 3.39 2.92
C VAL A 414 12.74 4.48 1.88
N MET A 415 11.69 5.10 1.33
CA MET A 415 11.74 5.99 0.17
C MET A 415 11.47 7.43 0.55
N ASN A 416 12.27 7.95 1.37
CA ASN A 416 12.30 9.38 1.61
C ASN A 416 13.14 10.04 0.50
N SER A 417 12.50 10.84 -0.38
CA SER A 417 13.18 11.62 -1.41
C SER A 417 14.28 12.50 -0.80
N TRP A 418 14.04 12.98 0.42
CA TRP A 418 15.02 13.68 1.22
C TRP A 418 16.24 12.81 1.51
N ARG A 419 16.07 11.57 1.97
CA ARG A 419 17.17 10.64 2.28
C ARG A 419 18.04 10.39 1.04
N PHE A 420 17.41 10.16 -0.11
CA PHE A 420 18.12 9.92 -1.37
C PHE A 420 19.08 11.07 -1.69
N ILE A 421 18.56 12.30 -1.76
CA ILE A 421 19.39 13.45 -2.16
C ILE A 421 20.41 13.82 -1.07
N GLU A 422 20.02 13.78 0.22
CA GLU A 422 20.96 14.11 1.30
C GLU A 422 22.16 13.14 1.32
N LYS A 423 21.94 11.84 1.09
CA LYS A 423 23.03 10.86 0.99
C LYS A 423 23.97 11.14 -0.17
N HIS A 424 23.47 11.63 -1.30
CA HIS A 424 24.33 12.09 -2.40
C HIS A 424 25.12 13.35 -2.02
N LEU A 425 24.46 14.33 -1.40
CA LEU A 425 25.10 15.58 -0.98
C LEU A 425 26.16 15.35 0.10
N GLU A 426 25.90 14.44 1.05
CA GLU A 426 26.91 14.00 2.03
C GLU A 426 28.19 13.50 1.32
N CYS A 427 28.03 12.70 0.25
CA CYS A 427 29.15 12.19 -0.53
C CYS A 427 29.85 13.28 -1.36
N TYR A 428 29.13 14.29 -1.85
CA TYR A 428 29.71 15.35 -2.69
C TYR A 428 30.45 16.41 -1.86
N PHE A 429 29.93 16.73 -0.69
CA PHE A 429 30.36 17.88 0.11
C PHE A 429 30.89 17.48 1.49
N ASP A 430 31.37 16.23 1.62
CA ASP A 430 32.02 15.70 2.82
C ASP A 430 31.22 15.98 4.12
N GLY A 431 29.89 15.71 4.05
CA GLY A 431 28.97 15.85 5.18
C GLY A 431 28.43 17.27 5.44
N GLN A 432 28.81 18.26 4.59
CA GLN A 432 28.23 19.60 4.71
C GLN A 432 26.81 19.63 4.14
N SER A 433 25.81 20.11 4.92
CA SER A 433 24.45 20.29 4.45
C SER A 433 24.34 21.37 3.37
N VAL A 434 23.48 21.14 2.39
CA VAL A 434 23.12 22.12 1.36
C VAL A 434 21.65 22.48 1.55
N PRO A 435 21.33 23.68 2.06
CA PRO A 435 19.93 24.06 2.26
C PRO A 435 19.15 24.00 0.95
N ARG A 436 17.93 23.52 1.02
CA ARG A 436 16.92 23.74 -0.02
C ARG A 436 16.36 25.14 0.20
N ASP A 437 16.20 25.93 -0.86
CA ASP A 437 15.55 27.25 -0.74
C ASP A 437 14.12 27.04 -0.17
N GLU A 438 13.76 27.85 0.83
CA GLU A 438 12.50 27.76 1.57
C GLU A 438 11.25 28.01 0.72
N ILE A 439 11.39 28.35 -0.56
CA ILE A 439 10.30 28.81 -1.43
C ILE A 439 9.35 27.69 -1.86
N ASP A 440 9.77 26.39 -1.79
CA ASP A 440 8.93 25.25 -2.18
C ASP A 440 8.88 24.11 -1.14
N ALA A 441 9.52 24.27 -0.01
CA ALA A 441 9.31 23.35 1.09
C ALA A 441 8.13 23.85 1.91
N GLY A 442 6.94 23.37 1.59
CA GLY A 442 5.95 23.24 2.64
C GLY A 442 6.66 22.61 3.85
N PRO A 443 6.36 23.00 5.10
CA PRO A 443 7.07 22.53 6.28
C PRO A 443 7.21 21.02 6.20
N ALA A 444 8.43 20.51 6.45
CA ALA A 444 8.63 19.07 6.59
C ALA A 444 7.51 18.58 7.52
N PRO A 445 6.66 17.63 7.07
CA PRO A 445 5.50 17.24 7.85
C PRO A 445 5.99 16.87 9.25
N SER A 446 5.48 17.55 10.27
CA SER A 446 5.83 17.26 11.65
C SER A 446 5.53 15.77 11.90
N GLN A 447 6.27 15.14 12.78
CA GLN A 447 6.04 13.72 13.12
C GLN A 447 4.57 13.48 13.55
N LYS A 448 3.88 14.51 14.01
CA LYS A 448 2.44 14.55 14.26
C LYS A 448 1.60 14.54 12.97
N GLU A 449 2.05 15.24 11.92
CA GLU A 449 1.36 15.27 10.62
C GLU A 449 1.60 13.99 9.82
N ILE A 450 2.78 13.36 9.93
CA ILE A 450 3.06 12.03 9.37
C ILE A 450 2.13 10.96 9.97
N ASN A 451 1.70 11.13 11.23
CA ASN A 451 0.74 10.24 11.88
C ASN A 451 -0.74 10.57 11.57
N LEU A 452 -1.02 11.72 10.97
CA LEU A 452 -2.37 12.23 10.69
C LEU A 452 -2.77 12.19 9.22
N TYR A 453 -1.86 11.89 8.29
CA TYR A 453 -2.24 11.79 6.87
C TYR A 453 -3.08 10.55 6.64
N PRO A 454 -4.31 10.73 6.15
CA PRO A 454 -5.15 9.61 5.74
C PRO A 454 -4.44 8.94 4.56
N TYR A 455 -4.04 7.72 4.78
CA TYR A 455 -3.41 6.86 3.80
C TYR A 455 -4.25 6.78 2.54
N CYS A 456 -3.58 6.93 1.39
CA CYS A 456 -4.10 6.81 0.04
C CYS A 456 -5.63 6.91 -0.03
N LYS A 457 -6.15 8.14 -0.01
CA LYS A 457 -7.46 8.40 -0.56
C LYS A 457 -7.34 8.18 -2.06
N ILE A 458 -7.39 6.92 -2.49
CA ILE A 458 -7.73 6.64 -3.87
C ILE A 458 -9.15 7.17 -4.00
N ARG A 459 -9.31 8.45 -4.34
CA ARG A 459 -10.59 9.00 -4.77
C ARG A 459 -10.88 8.33 -6.10
N TYR A 460 -11.85 7.45 -6.11
CA TYR A 460 -12.45 7.08 -7.39
C TYR A 460 -13.00 8.34 -8.02
N SER A 461 -12.81 8.49 -9.35
CA SER A 461 -13.46 9.58 -10.06
C SER A 461 -14.97 9.47 -9.87
N ASP A 462 -15.66 10.60 -9.84
CA ASP A 462 -17.13 10.64 -9.76
C ASP A 462 -17.77 9.75 -10.82
N GLU A 463 -17.14 9.67 -12.00
CA GLU A 463 -17.60 8.83 -13.10
C GLU A 463 -17.54 7.32 -12.77
N MET A 464 -16.52 6.90 -12.02
CA MET A 464 -16.42 5.50 -11.59
C MET A 464 -17.52 5.12 -10.61
N ILE A 465 -17.85 6.01 -9.67
CA ILE A 465 -18.95 5.79 -8.72
C ILE A 465 -20.30 5.74 -9.49
N LYS A 466 -20.50 6.64 -10.46
CA LYS A 466 -21.69 6.66 -11.29
C LYS A 466 -21.86 5.38 -12.10
N GLN A 467 -20.78 4.87 -12.69
CA GLN A 467 -20.79 3.59 -13.42
C GLN A 467 -21.09 2.42 -12.50
N PHE A 468 -20.52 2.41 -11.28
CA PHE A 468 -20.84 1.39 -10.27
C PHE A 468 -22.33 1.41 -9.92
N VAL A 469 -22.93 2.58 -9.66
CA VAL A 469 -24.36 2.72 -9.37
C VAL A 469 -25.20 2.26 -10.55
N ARG A 470 -24.89 2.72 -11.77
CA ARG A 470 -25.60 2.34 -13.00
C ARG A 470 -25.62 0.81 -13.21
N LYS A 471 -24.54 0.11 -12.90
CA LYS A 471 -24.43 -1.34 -13.02
C LYS A 471 -25.51 -2.08 -12.24
N PHE A 472 -25.89 -1.61 -11.06
CA PHE A 472 -26.83 -2.29 -10.17
C PHE A 472 -28.25 -1.71 -10.23
N THR A 473 -28.40 -0.43 -10.58
CA THR A 473 -29.71 0.24 -10.66
C THR A 473 -30.26 0.28 -12.09
N GLY A 474 -29.41 0.15 -13.10
CA GLY A 474 -29.76 0.34 -14.51
C GLY A 474 -29.99 1.81 -14.90
N CYS A 475 -29.78 2.77 -13.98
CA CYS A 475 -30.15 4.18 -14.16
C CYS A 475 -28.92 5.09 -14.09
N ASP A 476 -29.01 6.23 -14.78
CA ASP A 476 -28.02 7.29 -14.69
C ASP A 476 -28.14 8.07 -13.37
N VAL A 477 -27.02 8.45 -12.82
CA VAL A 477 -26.95 9.27 -11.60
C VAL A 477 -27.28 10.71 -11.93
N GLU A 478 -28.38 11.21 -11.34
CA GLU A 478 -28.89 12.58 -11.53
C GLU A 478 -28.22 13.57 -10.58
N GLN A 479 -27.99 13.15 -9.33
CA GLN A 479 -27.33 13.95 -8.30
C GLN A 479 -26.29 13.11 -7.57
N PHE A 480 -25.21 13.77 -7.19
CA PHE A 480 -24.07 13.15 -6.55
C PHE A 480 -23.51 14.09 -5.49
N GLU A 481 -23.46 13.62 -4.25
CA GLU A 481 -22.95 14.39 -3.10
C GLU A 481 -21.95 13.53 -2.32
N ILE A 482 -20.83 14.13 -1.95
CA ILE A 482 -19.83 13.50 -1.09
C ILE A 482 -20.02 13.99 0.33
N MET A 483 -20.28 13.10 1.27
CA MET A 483 -20.30 13.43 2.70
C MET A 483 -18.87 13.54 3.20
N THR A 484 -18.40 14.80 3.36
CA THR A 484 -17.07 15.07 3.87
C THR A 484 -17.04 15.15 5.39
N GLY A 485 -16.06 14.51 6.03
CA GLY A 485 -15.47 15.05 7.24
C GLY A 485 -15.70 14.35 8.57
N LYS A 486 -16.51 13.30 8.72
CA LYS A 486 -16.66 12.64 10.03
C LYS A 486 -16.32 11.15 10.08
N ASN A 487 -16.37 10.45 8.96
CA ASN A 487 -16.12 9.00 8.94
C ASN A 487 -14.63 8.69 8.82
N LYS A 488 -14.11 7.91 9.76
CA LYS A 488 -12.69 7.54 9.84
C LYS A 488 -12.38 6.31 9.00
N SER A 489 -13.37 5.46 8.71
CA SER A 489 -13.21 4.15 8.07
C SER A 489 -13.69 4.08 6.62
N SER A 490 -14.47 5.07 6.16
CA SER A 490 -15.08 5.01 4.82
C SER A 490 -15.36 6.40 4.22
N ASP A 491 -15.38 6.48 2.87
CA ASP A 491 -16.01 7.58 2.15
C ASP A 491 -17.47 7.22 1.88
N ILE A 492 -18.35 8.16 2.10
CA ILE A 492 -19.78 8.00 1.86
C ILE A 492 -20.22 8.96 0.76
N TYR A 493 -20.88 8.42 -0.26
CA TYR A 493 -21.47 9.18 -1.33
C TYR A 493 -22.99 9.00 -1.29
N ILE A 494 -23.74 10.09 -1.36
CA ILE A 494 -25.20 10.05 -1.55
C ILE A 494 -25.44 10.25 -3.04
N VAL A 495 -26.17 9.33 -3.66
CA VAL A 495 -26.49 9.39 -5.08
C VAL A 495 -27.98 9.27 -5.29
N ARG A 496 -28.51 10.06 -6.23
CA ARG A 496 -29.92 9.99 -6.65
C ARG A 496 -29.98 9.52 -8.08
N CYS A 497 -30.82 8.54 -8.33
CA CYS A 497 -31.11 8.05 -9.67
C CYS A 497 -32.57 7.58 -9.74
N ASN A 498 -33.28 8.05 -10.75
CA ASN A 498 -34.67 7.72 -11.05
C ASN A 498 -35.64 7.94 -9.86
N GLY A 499 -35.36 9.00 -9.06
CA GLY A 499 -36.17 9.35 -7.88
C GLY A 499 -35.84 8.59 -6.60
N ASP A 500 -35.06 7.52 -6.66
CA ASP A 500 -34.53 6.78 -5.51
C ASP A 500 -33.19 7.34 -5.04
N GLU A 501 -32.96 7.29 -3.73
CA GLU A 501 -31.68 7.69 -3.12
C GLU A 501 -30.91 6.44 -2.64
N TYR A 502 -29.62 6.45 -2.92
CA TYR A 502 -28.69 5.39 -2.53
C TYR A 502 -27.49 5.98 -1.80
N VAL A 503 -26.88 5.14 -0.99
CA VAL A 503 -25.61 5.42 -0.31
C VAL A 503 -24.56 4.49 -0.93
N VAL A 504 -23.49 5.07 -1.48
CA VAL A 504 -22.31 4.31 -1.83
C VAL A 504 -21.31 4.45 -0.69
N LYS A 505 -21.00 3.37 0.00
CA LYS A 505 -19.97 3.30 1.03
C LYS A 505 -18.72 2.68 0.42
N LYS A 506 -17.62 3.44 0.48
CA LYS A 506 -16.29 2.93 0.19
C LYS A 506 -15.55 2.71 1.49
N THR A 507 -15.37 1.47 1.90
CA THR A 507 -14.63 1.12 3.09
C THR A 507 -13.14 1.28 2.85
N TYR A 508 -12.49 2.07 3.67
CA TYR A 508 -11.03 2.12 3.71
C TYR A 508 -10.51 0.94 4.49
N THR A 509 -9.43 0.43 4.03
CA THR A 509 -8.70 -0.65 4.65
C THR A 509 -7.79 -0.13 5.77
N ARG A 510 -7.96 1.13 6.22
CA ARG A 510 -7.22 1.72 7.35
C ARG A 510 -8.07 2.64 8.19
N ILE A 511 -7.96 2.42 9.46
CA ILE A 511 -8.52 3.29 10.51
C ILE A 511 -7.35 3.98 11.20
N ALA A 512 -7.44 5.31 11.35
CA ALA A 512 -6.56 6.03 12.24
C ALA A 512 -6.94 5.62 13.68
N LEU A 513 -6.16 4.75 14.28
CA LEU A 513 -6.35 4.36 15.68
C LEU A 513 -6.03 5.54 16.58
N SER A 514 -6.86 5.72 17.60
CA SER A 514 -6.56 6.63 18.71
C SER A 514 -5.19 6.27 19.29
N PRO A 515 -4.33 7.24 19.63
CA PRO A 515 -3.07 6.99 20.29
C PRO A 515 -3.19 6.28 21.67
N MET A 516 -4.41 6.05 22.13
CA MET A 516 -4.73 5.38 23.41
C MET A 516 -4.76 3.86 23.35
N PHE A 517 -4.69 3.26 22.17
CA PHE A 517 -4.59 1.81 22.05
C PHE A 517 -3.16 1.33 22.31
N ASN A 518 -3.03 0.17 22.94
CA ASN A 518 -1.75 -0.51 23.12
C ASN A 518 -1.04 -0.63 21.76
N PRO A 519 0.25 -0.25 21.63
CA PRO A 519 1.00 -0.34 20.37
C PRO A 519 0.98 -1.74 19.73
N VAL A 520 0.95 -2.80 20.52
CA VAL A 520 0.89 -4.19 20.03
C VAL A 520 -0.47 -4.47 19.38
N LEU A 521 -1.56 -4.03 19.99
CA LEU A 521 -2.92 -4.17 19.47
C LEU A 521 -3.12 -3.34 18.19
N LYS A 522 -2.46 -2.18 18.11
CA LYS A 522 -2.49 -1.30 16.94
C LYS A 522 -1.96 -1.99 15.68
N ASP A 523 -0.89 -2.77 15.79
CA ASP A 523 -0.31 -3.48 14.65
C ASP A 523 -1.20 -4.63 14.18
N GLU A 524 -1.84 -5.35 15.08
CA GLU A 524 -2.80 -6.41 14.75
C GLU A 524 -4.06 -5.84 14.10
N TYR A 525 -4.60 -4.76 14.64
CA TYR A 525 -5.75 -4.05 14.08
C TYR A 525 -5.44 -3.52 12.68
N ALA A 526 -4.29 -2.88 12.47
CA ALA A 526 -3.86 -2.41 11.17
C ALA A 526 -3.69 -3.55 10.15
N ARG A 527 -3.18 -4.72 10.57
CA ARG A 527 -3.05 -5.90 9.72
C ARG A 527 -4.39 -6.46 9.27
N ASN A 528 -5.41 -6.36 10.09
CA ASN A 528 -6.73 -6.97 9.85
C ASN A 528 -7.78 -5.98 9.32
N ALA A 529 -7.50 -4.69 9.30
CA ALA A 529 -8.44 -3.66 8.83
C ALA A 529 -8.97 -3.93 7.40
N GLY A 530 -8.17 -4.57 6.54
CA GLY A 530 -8.60 -4.97 5.20
C GLY A 530 -9.75 -5.99 5.18
N LYS A 531 -9.99 -6.71 6.27
CA LYS A 531 -11.11 -7.64 6.41
C LYS A 531 -12.45 -6.92 6.66
N MET A 532 -12.44 -5.66 7.07
CA MET A 532 -13.66 -4.95 7.49
C MET A 532 -14.71 -4.90 6.38
N PHE A 533 -14.30 -4.61 5.14
CA PHE A 533 -15.22 -4.64 4.01
C PHE A 533 -15.83 -6.03 3.78
N GLU A 534 -15.00 -7.08 3.81
CA GLU A 534 -15.47 -8.46 3.62
C GLU A 534 -16.41 -8.87 4.75
N THR A 535 -16.06 -8.50 5.99
CA THR A 535 -16.89 -8.75 7.18
C THR A 535 -18.26 -8.07 7.04
N GLU A 536 -18.26 -6.79 6.67
CA GLU A 536 -19.48 -6.02 6.45
C GLU A 536 -20.33 -6.62 5.34
N LEU A 537 -19.74 -6.94 4.20
CA LEU A 537 -20.44 -7.57 3.08
C LEU A 537 -21.06 -8.93 3.46
N GLN A 538 -20.32 -9.76 4.19
CA GLN A 538 -20.82 -11.06 4.63
C GLN A 538 -21.95 -10.90 5.66
N ALA A 539 -21.88 -9.91 6.54
CA ALA A 539 -22.95 -9.61 7.49
C ALA A 539 -24.23 -9.17 6.77
N TYR A 540 -24.15 -8.26 5.77
CA TYR A 540 -25.31 -7.89 4.95
C TYR A 540 -25.91 -9.11 4.22
N LYS A 541 -25.09 -10.01 3.70
CA LYS A 541 -25.56 -11.24 3.03
C LYS A 541 -26.19 -12.21 4.02
N ARG A 542 -25.56 -12.42 5.20
CA ARG A 542 -26.04 -13.32 6.25
C ARG A 542 -27.41 -12.88 6.77
N THR A 543 -27.56 -11.60 7.04
CA THR A 543 -28.82 -11.03 7.56
C THR A 543 -29.87 -10.81 6.46
N LYS A 544 -29.54 -11.02 5.20
CA LYS A 544 -30.37 -10.68 4.03
C LYS A 544 -30.88 -9.23 4.10
N ASN A 545 -29.99 -8.32 4.53
CA ASN A 545 -30.33 -6.94 4.79
C ASN A 545 -30.92 -6.27 3.53
N PRO A 546 -32.15 -5.70 3.61
CA PRO A 546 -32.84 -5.16 2.44
C PRO A 546 -32.19 -3.89 1.87
N LEU A 547 -31.24 -3.29 2.58
CA LEU A 547 -30.49 -2.13 2.10
C LEU A 547 -29.47 -2.50 1.03
N LEU A 548 -28.88 -3.71 1.07
CA LEU A 548 -27.84 -4.09 0.13
C LEU A 548 -28.39 -4.24 -1.28
N THR A 549 -28.08 -3.28 -2.15
CA THR A 549 -28.47 -3.25 -3.56
C THR A 549 -27.37 -3.85 -4.45
N GLY A 550 -26.11 -3.60 -4.14
CA GLY A 550 -24.98 -4.10 -4.90
C GLY A 550 -23.64 -3.94 -4.19
N TYR A 551 -22.62 -4.57 -4.72
CA TYR A 551 -21.27 -4.48 -4.16
C TYR A 551 -20.19 -4.70 -5.22
N ASP A 552 -19.02 -4.12 -4.97
CA ASP A 552 -17.78 -4.43 -5.67
C ASP A 552 -16.68 -4.79 -4.64
N GLN A 553 -16.40 -6.07 -4.59
CA GLN A 553 -15.49 -6.64 -3.59
C GLN A 553 -14.03 -6.18 -3.79
N PHE A 554 -13.62 -5.94 -5.05
CA PHE A 554 -12.25 -5.53 -5.35
C PHE A 554 -11.98 -4.06 -5.01
N HIS A 555 -12.99 -3.21 -5.21
CA HIS A 555 -12.88 -1.79 -4.91
C HIS A 555 -13.40 -1.43 -3.50
N SER A 556 -13.86 -2.44 -2.74
CA SER A 556 -14.44 -2.25 -1.40
C SER A 556 -15.61 -1.25 -1.40
N LEU A 557 -16.51 -1.41 -2.39
CA LEU A 557 -17.70 -0.58 -2.57
C LEU A 557 -18.96 -1.37 -2.21
N LEU A 558 -19.81 -0.74 -1.41
CA LEU A 558 -21.19 -1.17 -1.17
C LEU A 558 -22.17 -0.14 -1.74
N LEU A 559 -23.21 -0.62 -2.40
CA LEU A 559 -24.37 0.17 -2.79
C LEU A 559 -25.52 -0.20 -1.89
N LEU A 560 -25.96 0.73 -1.06
CA LEU A 560 -27.04 0.55 -0.11
C LEU A 560 -28.20 1.45 -0.49
N LYS A 561 -29.43 0.96 -0.34
CA LYS A 561 -30.60 1.82 -0.42
C LYS A 561 -30.59 2.78 0.77
N LYS A 562 -30.90 4.07 0.55
CA LYS A 562 -30.94 5.02 1.64
C LYS A 562 -32.15 4.72 2.54
N ALA A 563 -31.91 4.68 3.84
CA ALA A 563 -32.92 4.50 4.88
C ALA A 563 -32.89 5.68 5.84
N GLU A 564 -33.93 5.85 6.63
CA GLU A 564 -34.02 6.92 7.62
C GLU A 564 -33.56 6.42 8.99
N PRO A 565 -32.82 7.24 9.76
CA PRO A 565 -32.46 6.91 11.14
C PRO A 565 -33.71 6.54 11.96
N LEU A 566 -33.65 5.47 12.72
CA LEU A 566 -34.71 5.05 13.62
C LEU A 566 -34.47 5.65 15.01
N PRO A 567 -35.29 6.60 15.48
CA PRO A 567 -35.13 7.15 16.83
C PRO A 567 -35.56 6.12 17.88
N ILE A 568 -34.66 5.74 18.78
CA ILE A 568 -34.92 4.85 19.91
C ILE A 568 -35.15 5.69 21.16
N THR A 569 -36.41 6.03 21.43
CA THR A 569 -36.81 6.97 22.50
C THR A 569 -37.47 6.30 23.69
N ASP A 570 -37.85 5.03 23.58
CA ASP A 570 -38.54 4.27 24.62
C ASP A 570 -38.05 2.82 24.65
N VAL A 571 -38.37 2.12 25.75
CA VAL A 571 -37.91 0.77 26.02
C VAL A 571 -38.50 -0.25 25.03
N ASP A 572 -39.69 -0.04 24.52
CA ASP A 572 -40.34 -0.97 23.58
C ASP A 572 -39.67 -0.91 22.22
N THR A 573 -39.30 0.27 21.76
CA THR A 573 -38.50 0.46 20.55
C THR A 573 -37.11 -0.16 20.71
N LEU A 574 -36.45 0.03 21.87
CA LEU A 574 -35.18 -0.60 22.20
C LEU A 574 -35.30 -2.13 22.16
N LYS A 575 -36.33 -2.72 22.79
CA LYS A 575 -36.61 -4.16 22.76
C LYS A 575 -36.76 -4.67 21.33
N SER A 576 -37.54 -3.95 20.49
CA SER A 576 -37.74 -4.31 19.09
C SER A 576 -36.44 -4.36 18.30
N CYS A 577 -35.56 -3.38 18.49
CA CYS A 577 -34.22 -3.35 17.87
C CYS A 577 -33.36 -4.52 18.37
N ILE A 578 -33.33 -4.78 19.67
CA ILE A 578 -32.58 -5.91 20.26
C ILE A 578 -33.06 -7.23 19.68
N MET A 579 -34.37 -7.48 19.64
CA MET A 579 -34.93 -8.71 19.08
C MET A 579 -34.59 -8.87 17.60
N HIS A 580 -34.61 -7.79 16.81
CA HIS A 580 -34.21 -7.82 15.41
C HIS A 580 -32.73 -8.23 15.27
N VAL A 581 -31.83 -7.63 16.05
CA VAL A 581 -30.40 -7.96 16.06
C VAL A 581 -30.18 -9.44 16.39
N LEU A 582 -30.78 -9.93 17.45
CA LEU A 582 -30.64 -11.33 17.89
C LEU A 582 -31.17 -12.32 16.87
N SER A 583 -32.33 -12.03 16.22
CA SER A 583 -32.91 -12.89 15.20
C SER A 583 -32.04 -13.02 13.94
N SER A 584 -31.21 -12.03 13.66
CA SER A 584 -30.33 -11.98 12.48
C SER A 584 -28.90 -12.48 12.74
N SER A 585 -28.58 -12.88 13.98
CA SER A 585 -27.18 -13.13 14.45
C SER A 585 -26.73 -14.59 14.35
N GLN A 586 -27.26 -15.40 13.42
CA GLN A 586 -26.92 -16.82 13.31
C GLN A 586 -25.51 -17.06 12.76
N ILE A 587 -24.83 -18.10 13.28
CA ILE A 587 -23.55 -18.63 12.78
C ILE A 587 -23.71 -20.14 12.47
N SER A 588 -22.86 -20.64 11.57
CA SER A 588 -22.82 -22.07 11.24
C SER A 588 -22.11 -22.89 12.33
N ASP A 589 -22.39 -24.18 12.39
CA ASP A 589 -21.72 -25.09 13.31
C ASP A 589 -20.21 -25.20 13.07
N ASP A 590 -19.76 -25.00 11.81
CA ASP A 590 -18.35 -25.00 11.47
C ASP A 590 -17.66 -23.72 11.98
N GLU A 591 -18.29 -22.56 11.84
CA GLU A 591 -17.80 -21.30 12.40
C GLU A 591 -17.68 -21.39 13.91
N ARG A 592 -18.71 -21.93 14.55
CA ARG A 592 -18.73 -22.15 16.02
C ARG A 592 -17.62 -23.08 16.48
N ARG A 593 -17.43 -24.23 15.82
CA ARG A 593 -16.35 -25.18 16.17
C ARG A 593 -14.97 -24.54 16.02
N ASN A 594 -14.72 -23.90 14.86
CA ASN A 594 -13.43 -23.25 14.62
C ASN A 594 -13.13 -22.15 15.63
N TYR A 595 -14.14 -21.40 16.06
CA TYR A 595 -13.99 -20.39 17.10
C TYR A 595 -13.62 -21.03 18.45
N LEU A 596 -14.37 -22.04 18.89
CA LEU A 596 -14.12 -22.72 20.17
C LEU A 596 -12.75 -23.39 20.22
N ASP A 597 -12.31 -24.02 19.14
CA ASP A 597 -10.98 -24.64 19.04
C ASP A 597 -9.84 -23.63 19.23
N ILE A 598 -10.06 -22.40 18.79
CA ILE A 598 -9.04 -21.34 18.90
C ILE A 598 -9.02 -20.73 20.29
N ILE A 599 -10.20 -20.38 20.86
CA ILE A 599 -10.29 -19.72 22.15
C ILE A 599 -9.98 -20.66 23.33
N SER A 600 -10.09 -21.96 23.13
CA SER A 600 -9.71 -22.95 24.16
C SER A 600 -8.21 -23.16 24.30
N SER A 601 -7.38 -22.52 23.46
CA SER A 601 -5.93 -22.60 23.55
C SER A 601 -5.41 -21.75 24.73
N ASN A 602 -4.28 -22.15 25.32
CA ASN A 602 -3.58 -21.37 26.36
C ASN A 602 -2.71 -20.24 25.74
N ASP A 603 -3.09 -19.74 24.58
CA ASP A 603 -2.39 -18.63 23.92
C ASP A 603 -2.76 -17.29 24.59
N SER A 604 -1.88 -16.30 24.49
CA SER A 604 -2.20 -14.91 24.89
C SER A 604 -3.35 -14.34 24.04
N PRO A 605 -4.12 -13.37 24.54
CA PRO A 605 -5.24 -12.73 23.81
C PRO A 605 -4.85 -12.29 22.40
N ASP A 606 -3.68 -11.67 22.21
CA ASP A 606 -3.19 -11.25 20.90
C ASP A 606 -3.00 -12.39 19.91
N LYS A 607 -2.47 -13.54 20.38
CA LYS A 607 -2.31 -14.73 19.55
C LYS A 607 -3.65 -15.35 19.20
N ILE A 608 -4.59 -15.35 20.13
CA ILE A 608 -5.97 -15.81 19.91
C ILE A 608 -6.61 -14.95 18.81
N VAL A 609 -6.57 -13.62 18.93
CA VAL A 609 -7.08 -12.68 17.91
C VAL A 609 -6.44 -12.91 16.54
N SER A 610 -5.12 -13.02 16.51
CA SER A 610 -4.39 -13.29 15.27
C SER A 610 -4.84 -14.59 14.61
N ARG A 611 -5.02 -15.66 15.40
CA ARG A 611 -5.50 -16.96 14.90
C ARG A 611 -6.95 -16.90 14.42
N LEU A 612 -7.85 -16.22 15.15
CA LEU A 612 -9.23 -16.02 14.76
C LEU A 612 -9.32 -15.26 13.43
N ASN A 613 -8.62 -14.13 13.34
CA ASN A 613 -8.58 -13.34 12.11
C ASN A 613 -7.97 -14.08 10.91
N ASN A 614 -7.07 -15.03 11.13
CA ASN A 614 -6.45 -15.81 10.07
C ASN A 614 -7.25 -17.04 9.65
N LYS A 615 -8.06 -17.61 10.54
CA LYS A 615 -8.75 -18.89 10.28
C LYS A 615 -10.24 -18.75 10.02
N ILE A 616 -10.89 -17.71 10.54
CA ILE A 616 -12.34 -17.52 10.38
C ILE A 616 -12.61 -16.38 9.43
N ASN A 617 -13.19 -16.69 8.27
CA ASN A 617 -13.52 -15.71 7.25
C ASN A 617 -14.89 -15.07 7.49
N GLY A 618 -15.06 -13.81 7.07
CA GLY A 618 -16.33 -13.07 7.19
C GLY A 618 -16.60 -12.55 8.61
N PHE A 619 -15.56 -12.52 9.46
CA PHE A 619 -15.59 -11.93 10.79
C PHE A 619 -14.32 -11.14 11.04
N PHE A 620 -14.44 -10.11 11.87
CA PHE A 620 -13.35 -9.28 12.31
C PHE A 620 -13.25 -9.32 13.84
N PHE A 621 -12.09 -9.71 14.37
CA PHE A 621 -11.87 -9.88 15.78
C PHE A 621 -10.88 -8.83 16.32
N GLU A 622 -11.28 -8.16 17.38
CA GLU A 622 -10.48 -7.19 18.13
C GLU A 622 -10.31 -7.67 19.57
N PRO A 623 -9.20 -7.35 20.24
CA PRO A 623 -8.98 -7.77 21.63
C PRO A 623 -10.03 -7.26 22.62
N SER A 624 -10.56 -6.06 22.39
CA SER A 624 -11.48 -5.37 23.30
C SER A 624 -12.94 -5.79 23.19
N CYS A 625 -13.34 -6.48 22.13
CA CYS A 625 -14.77 -6.62 21.82
C CYS A 625 -15.26 -8.04 21.53
N CYS A 626 -14.37 -9.04 21.42
CA CYS A 626 -14.71 -10.28 20.72
C CYS A 626 -14.81 -11.51 21.57
N PHE A 627 -14.81 -11.42 22.87
CA PHE A 627 -14.52 -12.62 23.65
C PHE A 627 -15.61 -12.98 24.63
N SER A 628 -15.51 -14.21 25.14
CA SER A 628 -16.16 -14.58 26.38
C SER A 628 -15.92 -13.49 27.43
N SER A 629 -16.80 -13.40 28.39
CA SER A 629 -16.73 -12.46 29.51
C SER A 629 -15.34 -12.41 30.17
N GLU A 630 -14.68 -13.57 30.30
CA GLU A 630 -13.34 -13.72 30.84
C GLU A 630 -12.26 -12.94 30.05
N LEU A 631 -12.16 -13.18 28.75
CA LEU A 631 -11.15 -12.54 27.87
C LEU A 631 -11.39 -11.04 27.70
N ARG A 632 -12.64 -10.60 27.75
CA ARG A 632 -13.01 -9.18 27.68
C ARG A 632 -12.43 -8.41 28.87
N TRP A 633 -12.57 -8.94 30.08
CA TRP A 633 -12.07 -8.27 31.27
C TRP A 633 -10.57 -8.42 31.47
N GLU A 634 -9.93 -9.44 30.88
CA GLU A 634 -8.48 -9.53 30.77
C GLU A 634 -7.94 -8.42 29.85
N ALA A 635 -8.56 -8.20 28.70
CA ALA A 635 -8.22 -7.07 27.82
C ALA A 635 -8.47 -5.71 28.50
N ALA A 636 -9.54 -5.57 29.28
CA ALA A 636 -9.80 -4.38 30.08
C ALA A 636 -8.69 -4.09 31.08
N ARG A 637 -8.13 -5.11 31.70
CA ARG A 637 -6.99 -4.98 32.62
C ARG A 637 -5.75 -4.44 31.91
N GLU A 638 -5.43 -4.98 30.75
CA GLU A 638 -4.31 -4.49 29.94
C GLU A 638 -4.51 -3.03 29.52
N MET A 639 -5.73 -2.64 29.09
CA MET A 639 -6.06 -1.26 28.75
C MET A 639 -5.90 -0.32 29.95
N LEU A 640 -6.33 -0.75 31.13
CA LEU A 640 -6.22 0.00 32.37
C LEU A 640 -4.75 0.22 32.75
N ASP A 641 -3.93 -0.81 32.70
CA ASP A 641 -2.51 -0.74 33.05
C ASP A 641 -1.73 0.16 32.09
N TYR A 642 -2.01 0.08 30.78
CA TYR A 642 -1.40 0.94 29.80
C TYR A 642 -1.74 2.44 29.98
N ASN A 643 -2.98 2.74 30.37
CA ASN A 643 -3.47 4.10 30.51
C ASN A 643 -3.42 4.66 31.95
N ARG A 644 -2.92 3.89 32.93
CA ARG A 644 -2.98 4.19 34.37
C ARG A 644 -2.52 5.61 34.76
N SER A 645 -1.48 6.13 34.09
CA SER A 645 -0.99 7.50 34.33
C SER A 645 -1.93 8.60 33.82
N SER A 646 -2.66 8.32 32.75
CA SER A 646 -3.58 9.27 32.10
C SER A 646 -4.94 9.37 32.80
N ILE A 647 -5.28 8.33 33.59
CA ILE A 647 -6.59 8.18 34.26
C ILE A 647 -6.45 8.09 35.79
N ALA A 648 -5.37 8.65 36.36
CA ALA A 648 -5.01 8.48 37.76
C ALA A 648 -6.14 8.78 38.77
N GLU A 649 -7.00 9.78 38.47
CA GLU A 649 -8.10 10.19 39.39
C GLU A 649 -9.28 9.18 39.41
N CYS A 650 -9.45 8.34 38.39
CA CYS A 650 -10.51 7.31 38.34
C CYS A 650 -9.96 5.88 38.32
N ALA A 651 -8.65 5.71 38.38
CA ALA A 651 -8.00 4.41 38.28
C ALA A 651 -8.46 3.39 39.34
N SER A 652 -8.79 3.83 40.55
CA SER A 652 -9.29 2.93 41.59
C SER A 652 -10.66 2.34 41.25
N VAL A 653 -11.61 3.18 40.82
CA VAL A 653 -12.96 2.74 40.41
C VAL A 653 -12.89 1.79 39.23
N LEU A 654 -12.03 2.09 38.24
CA LEU A 654 -11.83 1.23 37.10
C LEU A 654 -11.13 -0.10 37.46
N THR A 655 -10.22 -0.10 38.44
CA THR A 655 -9.61 -1.33 38.95
C THR A 655 -10.67 -2.21 39.67
N ASP A 656 -11.49 -1.60 40.53
CA ASP A 656 -12.57 -2.29 41.19
C ASP A 656 -13.59 -2.88 40.21
N CYS A 657 -13.88 -2.19 39.14
CA CYS A 657 -14.75 -2.64 38.04
C CYS A 657 -14.17 -3.89 37.35
N VAL A 658 -12.88 -3.84 36.96
CA VAL A 658 -12.20 -4.98 36.33
C VAL A 658 -12.16 -6.18 37.25
N GLU A 659 -11.86 -5.99 38.54
CA GLU A 659 -11.82 -7.08 39.52
C GLU A 659 -13.21 -7.67 39.74
N HIS A 660 -14.23 -6.84 39.89
CA HIS A 660 -15.61 -7.28 40.11
C HIS A 660 -16.12 -8.17 38.96
N PHE A 661 -16.04 -7.69 37.74
CA PHE A 661 -16.57 -8.43 36.59
C PHE A 661 -15.66 -9.57 36.12
N SER A 662 -14.34 -9.51 36.35
CA SER A 662 -13.45 -10.65 36.10
C SER A 662 -13.75 -11.81 37.05
N ALA A 663 -14.08 -11.54 38.31
CA ALA A 663 -14.43 -12.57 39.30
C ALA A 663 -15.81 -13.22 39.00
N ALA A 664 -16.71 -12.49 38.36
CA ALA A 664 -18.05 -12.95 38.00
C ALA A 664 -18.14 -13.57 36.60
N ALA A 665 -17.05 -13.55 35.82
CA ALA A 665 -17.03 -14.05 34.47
C ALA A 665 -17.21 -15.57 34.41
N GLU A 666 -18.26 -16.02 33.72
CA GLU A 666 -18.54 -17.43 33.44
C GLU A 666 -18.14 -17.79 32.03
N ARG A 667 -17.79 -19.06 31.77
CA ARG A 667 -17.54 -19.53 30.40
C ARG A 667 -18.85 -19.59 29.63
N THR A 668 -18.84 -18.95 28.47
CA THR A 668 -19.99 -18.96 27.56
C THR A 668 -20.32 -20.36 27.08
N ALA A 669 -21.59 -20.74 27.23
CA ALA A 669 -22.08 -21.98 26.65
C ALA A 669 -21.96 -21.96 25.10
N PRO A 670 -21.38 -23.00 24.49
CA PRO A 670 -21.11 -23.01 23.04
C PRO A 670 -22.32 -22.71 22.15
N GLU A 671 -23.50 -23.16 22.59
CA GLU A 671 -24.78 -22.98 21.89
C GLU A 671 -25.26 -21.52 21.86
N ARG A 672 -24.78 -20.66 22.75
CA ARG A 672 -25.14 -19.25 22.81
C ARG A 672 -24.34 -18.37 21.86
N LEU A 673 -23.23 -18.86 21.31
CA LEU A 673 -22.40 -18.09 20.42
C LEU A 673 -23.16 -17.71 19.13
N CYS A 674 -23.08 -16.44 18.77
CA CYS A 674 -23.73 -15.88 17.58
C CYS A 674 -22.83 -14.83 16.88
N ALA A 675 -23.24 -14.36 15.72
CA ALA A 675 -22.60 -13.22 15.08
C ALA A 675 -22.98 -11.93 15.80
N VAL A 676 -21.99 -11.14 16.21
CA VAL A 676 -22.19 -9.93 16.98
C VAL A 676 -21.53 -8.74 16.27
N ASN A 677 -22.26 -7.62 16.13
CA ASN A 677 -21.63 -6.36 15.74
C ASN A 677 -21.10 -5.69 17.00
N THR A 678 -19.78 -5.64 17.15
CA THR A 678 -19.12 -5.17 18.36
C THR A 678 -19.06 -3.64 18.49
N ASP A 679 -19.60 -2.90 17.49
CA ASP A 679 -19.65 -1.43 17.46
C ASP A 679 -21.08 -0.92 17.23
N LEU A 680 -22.08 -1.70 17.59
CA LEU A 680 -23.48 -1.37 17.34
C LEU A 680 -23.97 -0.30 18.33
N THR A 681 -24.31 0.88 17.79
CA THR A 681 -24.84 2.04 18.49
C THR A 681 -26.12 2.55 17.80
N PHE A 682 -26.78 3.54 18.37
CA PHE A 682 -27.99 4.16 17.77
C PHE A 682 -27.73 4.70 16.36
N ASN A 683 -26.54 5.16 16.07
CA ASN A 683 -26.18 5.69 14.76
C ASN A 683 -26.21 4.63 13.64
N HIS A 684 -26.27 3.35 14.00
CA HIS A 684 -26.28 2.22 13.05
C HIS A 684 -27.68 1.62 12.86
N VAL A 685 -28.70 2.14 13.53
CA VAL A 685 -30.08 1.65 13.46
C VAL A 685 -30.95 2.55 12.59
N TYR A 686 -31.51 1.98 11.55
CA TYR A 686 -32.31 2.66 10.54
C TYR A 686 -33.63 1.96 10.31
N SER A 687 -34.55 2.62 9.63
CA SER A 687 -35.81 2.04 9.19
C SER A 687 -35.97 2.18 7.67
N LEU A 688 -36.35 1.10 7.00
CA LEU A 688 -36.76 1.07 5.60
C LEU A 688 -38.17 0.49 5.52
N ASN A 689 -39.14 1.31 5.10
CA ASN A 689 -40.58 0.90 5.00
C ASN A 689 -41.15 0.32 6.31
N GLY A 690 -40.69 0.80 7.46
CA GLY A 690 -41.14 0.34 8.77
C GLY A 690 -40.35 -0.89 9.32
N GLU A 691 -39.45 -1.47 8.56
CA GLU A 691 -38.58 -2.54 9.02
C GLU A 691 -37.30 -2.00 9.59
N VAL A 692 -36.82 -2.57 10.70
CA VAL A 692 -35.54 -2.23 11.31
C VAL A 692 -34.41 -2.73 10.42
N CYS A 693 -33.42 -1.88 10.17
CA CYS A 693 -32.25 -2.20 9.39
C CYS A 693 -31.00 -1.79 10.16
N ILE A 694 -30.01 -2.66 10.22
CA ILE A 694 -28.70 -2.35 10.81
C ILE A 694 -27.70 -2.05 9.69
N ILE A 695 -26.90 -1.02 9.87
CA ILE A 695 -25.79 -0.67 8.97
C ILE A 695 -24.45 -0.77 9.72
N ASP A 696 -23.36 -0.61 8.99
CA ASP A 696 -22.00 -0.56 9.52
C ASP A 696 -21.57 -1.84 10.25
N HIS A 697 -21.63 -2.95 9.52
CA HIS A 697 -21.26 -4.28 10.02
C HIS A 697 -19.76 -4.60 9.94
N GLU A 698 -18.91 -3.61 9.72
CA GLU A 698 -17.47 -3.83 9.50
C GLU A 698 -16.74 -4.49 10.67
N LYS A 699 -17.32 -4.42 11.87
CA LYS A 699 -16.81 -5.05 13.11
C LYS A 699 -17.68 -6.21 13.59
N THR A 700 -18.20 -7.01 12.68
CA THR A 700 -18.94 -8.23 13.07
C THR A 700 -17.98 -9.35 13.46
N ALA A 701 -18.15 -9.89 14.66
CA ALA A 701 -17.35 -10.99 15.23
C ALA A 701 -18.24 -12.17 15.64
N ILE A 702 -17.67 -13.19 16.28
CA ILE A 702 -18.40 -14.25 16.98
C ILE A 702 -18.28 -13.98 18.48
N GLY A 703 -19.40 -13.96 19.16
CA GLY A 703 -19.45 -13.67 20.59
C GLY A 703 -20.78 -13.99 21.24
N GLU A 704 -20.98 -13.49 22.42
CA GLU A 704 -22.20 -13.66 23.20
C GLU A 704 -23.31 -12.70 22.71
N PRO A 705 -24.58 -13.08 22.78
CA PRO A 705 -25.72 -12.24 22.36
C PRO A 705 -25.69 -10.84 22.99
N GLU A 706 -25.31 -10.76 24.24
CA GLU A 706 -25.23 -9.50 25.00
C GLU A 706 -24.20 -8.53 24.39
N THR A 707 -23.11 -9.05 23.83
CA THR A 707 -22.11 -8.22 23.13
C THR A 707 -22.72 -7.54 21.91
N ALA A 708 -23.66 -8.20 21.21
CA ALA A 708 -24.33 -7.63 20.04
C ALA A 708 -25.22 -6.43 20.39
N VAL A 709 -25.72 -6.33 21.60
CA VAL A 709 -26.78 -5.37 21.95
C VAL A 709 -26.41 -4.38 23.05
N ALA A 710 -25.32 -4.65 23.77
CA ALA A 710 -24.89 -3.80 24.89
C ALA A 710 -24.63 -2.33 24.50
N GLY A 711 -24.14 -2.08 23.30
CA GLY A 711 -23.94 -0.73 22.81
C GLY A 711 -25.27 0.03 22.61
N LEU A 712 -26.35 -0.64 22.22
CA LEU A 712 -27.69 -0.04 22.17
C LEU A 712 -28.20 0.29 23.57
N VAL A 713 -27.97 -0.60 24.55
CA VAL A 713 -28.36 -0.35 25.96
C VAL A 713 -27.55 0.79 26.55
N HIS A 714 -26.25 0.85 26.30
CA HIS A 714 -25.39 1.94 26.69
C HIS A 714 -25.89 3.28 26.14
N ASP A 715 -26.13 3.35 24.82
CA ASP A 715 -26.62 4.58 24.18
C ASP A 715 -28.02 4.98 24.70
N PHE A 716 -28.87 4.01 25.01
CA PHE A 716 -30.17 4.28 25.60
C PHE A 716 -30.01 4.95 26.98
N ILE A 717 -29.15 4.42 27.84
CA ILE A 717 -28.88 4.98 29.16
C ILE A 717 -28.38 6.44 29.03
N ILE A 718 -27.44 6.69 28.13
CA ILE A 718 -26.87 8.02 27.92
C ILE A 718 -27.89 9.00 27.33
N ASN A 719 -28.58 8.61 26.25
CA ASN A 719 -29.49 9.49 25.53
C ASN A 719 -30.75 9.82 26.33
N GLN A 720 -31.25 8.87 27.14
CA GLN A 720 -32.38 9.09 28.04
C GLN A 720 -31.95 9.72 29.36
N LYS A 721 -30.64 9.93 29.60
CA LYS A 721 -30.06 10.48 30.84
C LYS A 721 -30.53 9.71 32.08
N LEU A 722 -30.59 8.38 32.01
CA LEU A 722 -31.03 7.55 33.09
C LEU A 722 -30.10 7.66 34.31
N LYS A 723 -30.70 7.75 35.49
CA LYS A 723 -29.98 7.81 36.77
C LYS A 723 -29.81 6.39 37.35
N LYS A 724 -28.88 6.24 38.31
CA LYS A 724 -28.63 5.01 39.04
C LYS A 724 -29.91 4.29 39.49
N ALA A 725 -30.90 5.00 40.00
CA ALA A 725 -32.15 4.44 40.54
C ALA A 725 -33.07 3.83 39.44
N GLU A 726 -32.88 4.19 38.17
CA GLU A 726 -33.72 3.77 37.05
C GLU A 726 -33.16 2.56 36.31
N LEU A 727 -31.87 2.24 36.48
CA LEU A 727 -31.19 1.12 35.81
C LEU A 727 -31.84 -0.25 36.19
N PRO A 728 -32.19 -0.58 37.44
CA PRO A 728 -32.83 -1.85 37.76
C PRO A 728 -34.15 -2.09 37.03
N GLU A 729 -34.94 -1.02 36.76
CA GLU A 729 -36.19 -1.10 36.01
C GLU A 729 -35.91 -1.37 34.51
N LEU A 730 -34.92 -0.70 33.91
CA LEU A 730 -34.50 -0.96 32.54
C LEU A 730 -34.08 -2.41 32.37
N PHE A 731 -33.14 -2.93 33.17
CA PHE A 731 -32.66 -4.30 33.06
C PHE A 731 -33.73 -5.34 33.34
N ARG A 732 -34.65 -5.06 34.27
CA ARG A 732 -35.84 -5.90 34.50
C ARG A 732 -36.74 -5.91 33.24
N ALA A 733 -36.93 -4.79 32.59
CA ALA A 733 -37.72 -4.76 31.36
C ALA A 733 -37.04 -5.56 30.23
N LEU A 734 -35.72 -5.57 30.13
CA LEU A 734 -34.97 -6.31 29.13
C LEU A 734 -34.87 -7.83 29.45
N SER A 735 -35.13 -8.26 30.69
CA SER A 735 -35.04 -9.68 31.10
C SER A 735 -36.10 -10.59 30.45
N ASP A 736 -37.12 -10.03 29.84
CA ASP A 736 -38.16 -10.79 29.11
C ASP A 736 -37.71 -11.16 27.68
N ILE A 737 -36.55 -10.72 27.23
CA ILE A 737 -36.06 -11.02 25.88
C ILE A 737 -35.38 -12.39 25.88
N ASP A 738 -35.93 -13.32 25.10
CA ASP A 738 -35.34 -14.64 24.91
C ASP A 738 -33.91 -14.56 24.35
N GLY A 739 -33.02 -15.36 24.95
CA GLY A 739 -31.61 -15.46 24.54
C GLY A 739 -30.67 -14.46 25.22
N LEU A 740 -31.16 -13.53 26.06
CA LEU A 740 -30.32 -12.64 26.87
C LEU A 740 -30.15 -13.13 28.30
N GLU A 741 -28.93 -13.09 28.79
CA GLU A 741 -28.59 -13.26 30.22
C GLU A 741 -28.32 -11.89 30.85
N ILE A 742 -29.20 -11.43 31.71
CA ILE A 742 -29.16 -10.08 32.24
C ILE A 742 -27.89 -9.78 33.01
N ARG A 743 -27.32 -10.72 33.77
CA ARG A 743 -26.03 -10.53 34.42
C ARG A 743 -24.90 -10.27 33.44
N ASN A 744 -24.88 -11.02 32.35
CA ASN A 744 -23.90 -10.82 31.29
C ASN A 744 -24.15 -9.52 30.54
N LEU A 745 -25.41 -9.16 30.27
CA LEU A 745 -25.74 -7.85 29.64
C LEU A 745 -25.28 -6.67 30.51
N ILE A 746 -25.45 -6.74 31.83
CA ILE A 746 -24.93 -5.76 32.78
C ILE A 746 -23.40 -5.66 32.68
N SER A 747 -22.72 -6.81 32.71
CA SER A 747 -21.26 -6.89 32.61
C SER A 747 -20.75 -6.25 31.28
N VAL A 748 -21.38 -6.58 30.15
CA VAL A 748 -20.96 -6.03 28.83
C VAL A 748 -21.30 -4.55 28.72
N THR A 749 -22.44 -4.12 29.28
CA THR A 749 -22.81 -2.69 29.33
C THR A 749 -21.80 -1.91 30.20
N ALA A 750 -21.39 -2.48 31.34
CA ALA A 750 -20.35 -1.90 32.19
C ALA A 750 -19.00 -1.77 31.45
N PHE A 751 -18.66 -2.76 30.59
CA PHE A 751 -17.46 -2.67 29.75
C PHE A 751 -17.54 -1.50 28.76
N TRP A 752 -18.72 -1.16 28.19
CA TRP A 752 -18.89 0.01 27.34
C TRP A 752 -18.63 1.31 28.10
N PHE A 753 -19.17 1.46 29.31
CA PHE A 753 -18.87 2.62 30.17
C PHE A 753 -17.40 2.68 30.58
N PHE A 754 -16.79 1.55 30.92
CA PHE A 754 -15.35 1.45 31.20
C PHE A 754 -14.50 1.91 30.00
N HIS A 755 -14.82 1.39 28.82
CA HIS A 755 -14.14 1.74 27.58
C HIS A 755 -14.29 3.25 27.29
N ASP A 756 -15.48 3.80 27.40
CA ASP A 756 -15.74 5.21 27.18
C ASP A 756 -14.97 6.09 28.15
N ILE A 757 -14.91 5.75 29.43
CA ILE A 757 -14.14 6.50 30.40
C ILE A 757 -12.65 6.55 30.01
N ILE A 758 -12.09 5.46 29.56
CA ILE A 758 -10.69 5.42 29.10
C ILE A 758 -10.48 6.20 27.82
N VAL A 759 -11.35 6.03 26.83
CA VAL A 759 -11.20 6.61 25.48
C VAL A 759 -11.58 8.10 25.46
N HIS A 760 -12.72 8.46 26.09
CA HIS A 760 -13.24 9.84 26.03
C HIS A 760 -12.51 10.81 26.94
N ARG A 761 -11.87 10.34 28.01
CA ARG A 761 -11.07 11.21 28.86
C ARG A 761 -9.87 11.85 28.14
N ALA A 762 -9.29 11.15 27.17
CA ALA A 762 -8.27 11.77 26.33
C ALA A 762 -8.84 12.82 25.38
N LEU A 763 -10.15 12.85 25.16
CA LEU A 763 -10.81 13.69 24.16
C LEU A 763 -11.83 14.72 24.74
N TYR A 764 -12.55 14.44 25.86
CA TYR A 764 -13.65 15.28 26.36
C TYR A 764 -13.81 15.24 27.88
N LEU A 765 -13.71 16.40 28.54
CA LEU A 765 -13.66 16.56 30.00
C LEU A 765 -15.03 16.62 30.74
N THR A 766 -16.19 16.45 30.10
CA THR A 766 -17.48 16.95 30.67
C THR A 766 -18.47 15.90 31.17
N THR A 767 -18.19 14.58 31.05
CA THR A 767 -19.14 13.52 31.45
C THR A 767 -18.55 12.43 32.36
N LEU A 768 -17.36 12.63 32.89
CA LEU A 768 -16.64 11.62 33.67
C LEU A 768 -17.42 11.17 34.93
N ASP A 769 -17.90 12.10 35.73
CA ASP A 769 -18.59 11.81 36.99
C ASP A 769 -19.91 11.06 36.78
N GLU A 770 -20.65 11.37 35.71
CA GLU A 770 -21.89 10.67 35.38
C GLU A 770 -21.61 9.23 34.96
N ASN A 771 -20.62 9.00 34.09
CA ASN A 771 -20.24 7.66 33.65
C ASN A 771 -19.67 6.81 34.78
N LEU A 772 -18.89 7.40 35.68
CA LEU A 772 -18.39 6.70 36.88
C LEU A 772 -19.54 6.30 37.84
N ASN A 773 -20.53 7.17 38.03
CA ASN A 773 -21.71 6.86 38.85
C ASN A 773 -22.55 5.71 38.24
N ILE A 774 -22.72 5.70 36.91
CA ILE A 774 -23.42 4.59 36.23
C ILE A 774 -22.60 3.30 36.36
N LEU A 775 -21.30 3.36 36.11
CA LEU A 775 -20.43 2.20 36.23
C LEU A 775 -20.47 1.59 37.64
N GLN A 776 -20.41 2.41 38.69
CA GLN A 776 -20.56 1.96 40.07
C GLN A 776 -21.96 1.35 40.32
N ALA A 777 -23.02 1.91 39.75
CA ALA A 777 -24.36 1.35 39.85
C ALA A 777 -24.47 -0.04 39.21
N LEU A 778 -23.82 -0.24 38.05
CA LEU A 778 -23.79 -1.53 37.34
C LEU A 778 -23.01 -2.61 38.14
N MET A 779 -21.97 -2.23 38.90
CA MET A 779 -21.26 -3.14 39.81
C MET A 779 -22.12 -3.55 41.03
N GLU A 780 -23.05 -2.72 41.44
CA GLU A 780 -23.97 -3.01 42.58
C GLU A 780 -25.17 -3.90 42.17
N MET A 781 -25.46 -4.04 40.90
CA MET A 781 -26.55 -4.86 40.35
C MET A 781 -26.11 -6.29 40.10
#